data_f8908eea8b11cbeac33b33f5089bb32b
#
_entry.id   f8908eea8b11cbeac33b33f5089bb32b
#
_cell.length_a   1.000
_cell.length_b   1.000
_cell.length_c   1.000
_cell.angle_alpha   90.00
_cell.angle_beta   90.00
_cell.angle_gamma   90.00
#
_symmetry.space_group_name_H-M   'P 1'
#
loop_
_entity.id
_entity.type
_entity.pdbx_description
1 polymer ?
#
loop_
_entity_poly.entity_id
_entity_poly.type
_entity_poly.pdbx_seq_one_letter_code
_entity_poly.pdbx_strand_id
1 'polypeptide(L)'
;MKFNHIISVGLTLLMTLVSCNENQMEQGIGYLDLRVSRNTEVDIVPVVKSGDDVAVISATLTPLAGGENIFIENVNQISEPIQLPTGDYKIVATSGVDSGTAAFDSPFYYGESQFSVRNMQMTTADVVCTLASVMVTAEFSSAFTTSFDYKLTVSNGEAALEFSQAAGTVDKTAYFHVTDELSWTLDVTNVKGEKFTLSDSYTDIAARQCYDLYFDVAKESTDPMGAGGFVITVDNSFNVKEYDMPIFIYPDIPVILGNENVSFYSGDSIASALYEVVSTKGYKSVIISHNSSALTSLGLPQSTELMNADSETLQTLAAAGVVLDFADVNGNDTGTLVPTSTDIDADFEQLISKLATGTYAFTISATNELDLTSTMTVNVTVKVPAELTSVVAWAKFAVVKGRYFTSSAPAGLTVQHATGSSWSSDNILLQEINTSNKTFKMMICKLSENTNYSFRPATSKDGALASTMSAKTESTATIPNMNFDQWGSTSVQYPYTGKNNGVWDTANEGLSSISTNNITTKETSDVVKGSAVRMESKTVSIVGVKKFAAGNIYTGDFEEVTISPAGARLNWGIKFSGRPVAVKGYYKYTPQTITTYDSSHSHLSGQSDKCQIQVALADGSTCSTNNSNYYFFVDTGSNKFVDFSMSNKTLIAFNKLESSEKVTSYRAFTLPLGYRDINKKPTFAILTCCSSYLGDYFTGGEGSVMHADEFEFIYDPSDAAMTDQQRRDFFNLF
;
A
#
# COMPACT_ATOMS: atom_id res chain seq x y z
N MET A 1 43.91 -15.46 17.30
CA MET A 1 43.48 -14.73 18.50
C MET A 1 43.34 -13.27 18.15
N LYS A 2 42.18 -12.81 17.84
CA LYS A 2 41.79 -11.38 17.85
C LYS A 2 40.34 -11.32 18.31
N PHE A 3 40.13 -10.70 19.44
CA PHE A 3 38.82 -10.46 20.04
C PHE A 3 38.04 -9.42 19.22
N ASN A 4 36.85 -9.77 18.80
CA ASN A 4 35.85 -8.81 18.33
C ASN A 4 35.05 -8.37 19.56
N HIS A 5 35.14 -7.09 19.86
CA HIS A 5 34.24 -6.46 20.84
C HIS A 5 32.94 -6.07 20.15
N ILE A 6 31.87 -6.66 20.57
CA ILE A 6 30.50 -6.21 20.35
C ILE A 6 30.29 -4.99 21.25
N ILE A 7 30.09 -3.82 20.67
CA ILE A 7 29.71 -2.60 21.41
C ILE A 7 28.19 -2.49 21.34
N SER A 8 27.54 -2.82 22.43
CA SER A 8 26.16 -2.44 22.73
C SER A 8 26.15 -0.94 23.04
N VAL A 9 25.44 -0.14 22.25
CA VAL A 9 25.29 1.30 22.48
C VAL A 9 24.25 1.52 23.57
N GLY A 10 24.71 1.53 24.83
CA GLY A 10 23.97 2.13 25.93
C GLY A 10 24.47 3.56 26.13
N LEU A 11 23.65 4.54 25.83
CA LEU A 11 23.97 5.95 25.94
C LEU A 11 23.98 6.35 27.42
N THR A 12 25.17 6.42 28.06
CA THR A 12 25.35 7.02 29.38
C THR A 12 26.02 8.37 29.20
N LEU A 13 25.29 9.42 29.56
CA LEU A 13 25.73 10.81 29.55
C LEU A 13 26.80 11.02 30.63
N LEU A 14 28.05 11.27 30.24
CA LEU A 14 29.10 11.70 31.19
C LEU A 14 29.43 13.18 30.90
N MET A 15 29.00 14.07 31.77
CA MET A 15 29.47 15.46 31.82
C MET A 15 30.88 15.52 32.39
N THR A 16 31.83 15.97 31.58
CA THR A 16 33.09 16.50 32.08
C THR A 16 33.24 17.97 31.69
N LEU A 17 33.27 18.84 32.69
CA LEU A 17 33.60 20.25 32.53
C LEU A 17 35.10 20.39 32.18
N VAL A 18 35.39 20.98 31.04
CA VAL A 18 36.71 21.59 30.77
C VAL A 18 36.52 22.95 30.09
N SER A 19 37.15 23.89 30.69
CA SER A 19 37.44 25.30 30.43
C SER A 19 37.44 25.77 28.96
N CYS A 20 36.91 26.97 28.82
CA CYS A 20 36.90 27.87 27.63
C CYS A 20 38.10 27.82 26.70
N ASN A 21 37.82 27.65 25.40
CA ASN A 21 38.47 28.42 24.39
C ASN A 21 37.47 28.75 23.26
N GLU A 22 37.54 29.98 22.74
CA GLU A 22 36.56 30.62 21.87
C GLU A 22 36.50 29.96 20.47
N ASN A 23 35.27 29.93 19.92
CA ASN A 23 34.89 29.60 18.54
C ASN A 23 34.78 28.11 18.14
N GLN A 24 33.91 27.39 18.79
CA GLN A 24 33.12 26.34 18.09
C GLN A 24 31.66 26.77 18.10
N MET A 25 31.09 27.01 16.92
CA MET A 25 29.62 27.03 16.78
C MET A 25 29.13 25.69 17.29
N GLU A 26 28.25 25.68 18.29
CA GLU A 26 27.54 24.47 18.70
C GLU A 26 26.84 23.93 17.48
N GLN A 27 27.27 22.76 16.99
CA GLN A 27 26.57 22.05 15.94
C GLN A 27 25.18 21.73 16.49
N GLY A 28 24.14 22.33 15.89
CA GLY A 28 22.77 22.01 16.24
C GLY A 28 22.49 20.52 15.97
N ILE A 29 21.56 19.95 16.70
CA ILE A 29 21.10 18.56 16.52
C ILE A 29 19.73 18.59 15.84
N GLY A 30 19.56 17.77 14.82
CA GLY A 30 18.27 17.48 14.19
C GLY A 30 17.92 16.00 14.27
N TYR A 31 16.80 15.62 13.70
CA TYR A 31 16.28 14.25 13.76
C TYR A 31 16.04 13.73 12.33
N LEU A 32 16.41 12.48 12.11
CA LEU A 32 16.20 11.77 10.85
C LEU A 32 15.14 10.68 11.02
N ASP A 33 14.03 10.79 10.28
CA ASP A 33 13.07 9.71 10.03
C ASP A 33 13.52 8.98 8.76
N LEU A 34 14.26 7.89 8.94
CA LEU A 34 14.83 7.13 7.84
C LEU A 34 13.83 6.08 7.34
N ARG A 35 13.49 6.15 6.05
CA ARG A 35 12.64 5.18 5.36
C ARG A 35 13.43 4.53 4.25
N VAL A 36 13.66 3.23 4.37
CA VAL A 36 14.31 2.46 3.31
C VAL A 36 13.35 1.38 2.84
N SER A 37 13.16 1.32 1.55
CA SER A 37 12.38 0.26 0.89
C SER A 37 13.26 -0.47 -0.12
N ARG A 38 12.88 -1.72 -0.43
CA ARG A 38 13.50 -2.50 -1.48
C ARG A 38 12.53 -2.63 -2.64
N ASN A 39 12.93 -2.15 -3.81
CA ASN A 39 12.21 -2.44 -5.05
C ASN A 39 12.80 -3.72 -5.65
N THR A 40 12.00 -4.79 -5.66
CA THR A 40 12.36 -6.09 -6.24
C THR A 40 11.96 -6.21 -7.71
N GLU A 41 11.39 -5.16 -8.31
CA GLU A 41 11.04 -5.16 -9.73
C GLU A 41 12.31 -5.18 -10.58
N VAL A 42 12.39 -6.13 -11.47
CA VAL A 42 13.29 -6.17 -12.61
C VAL A 42 12.54 -5.52 -13.78
N ASP A 43 13.23 -4.85 -14.67
CA ASP A 43 12.56 -4.14 -15.78
C ASP A 43 11.84 -5.09 -16.76
N ILE A 44 11.98 -6.41 -16.57
CA ILE A 44 11.28 -7.43 -17.35
C ILE A 44 10.92 -8.63 -16.47
N VAL A 45 9.62 -8.96 -16.44
CA VAL A 45 8.92 -10.13 -15.87
C VAL A 45 9.43 -10.67 -14.54
N PRO A 46 8.62 -10.60 -13.48
CA PRO A 46 9.00 -11.08 -12.16
C PRO A 46 8.91 -12.62 -12.11
N VAL A 47 10.04 -13.28 -12.02
CA VAL A 47 10.06 -14.62 -11.41
C VAL A 47 9.98 -14.43 -9.91
N VAL A 48 8.78 -14.45 -9.35
CA VAL A 48 8.58 -14.41 -7.90
C VAL A 48 8.85 -15.83 -7.37
N LYS A 49 10.07 -16.07 -6.87
CA LYS A 49 10.23 -17.10 -5.84
C LYS A 49 9.83 -16.49 -4.52
N SER A 50 8.67 -16.92 -4.00
CA SER A 50 8.17 -16.58 -2.67
C SER A 50 9.12 -17.11 -1.60
N GLY A 51 9.68 -16.20 -0.83
CA GLY A 51 10.32 -16.46 0.44
C GLY A 51 10.21 -15.19 1.25
N ASP A 52 9.28 -15.19 2.23
CA ASP A 52 9.10 -14.14 3.21
C ASP A 52 10.25 -14.14 4.24
N ASP A 53 11.48 -13.87 3.78
CA ASP A 53 12.51 -13.38 4.68
C ASP A 53 12.47 -11.86 4.62
N VAL A 54 12.16 -11.23 5.76
CA VAL A 54 12.31 -9.78 5.94
C VAL A 54 13.79 -9.48 5.70
N ALA A 55 14.11 -9.12 4.47
CA ALA A 55 15.50 -8.92 4.06
C ALA A 55 16.13 -7.85 4.96
N VAL A 56 17.25 -8.18 5.56
CA VAL A 56 18.04 -7.22 6.32
C VAL A 56 18.50 -6.13 5.37
N ILE A 57 18.18 -4.90 5.70
CA ILE A 57 18.67 -3.72 4.96
C ILE A 57 19.63 -2.99 5.88
N SER A 58 20.89 -2.90 5.47
CA SER A 58 21.90 -2.08 6.16
C SER A 58 22.01 -0.70 5.50
N ALA A 59 22.40 0.30 6.28
CA ALA A 59 22.62 1.64 5.75
C ALA A 59 23.85 2.30 6.36
N THR A 60 24.51 3.13 5.56
CA THR A 60 25.65 3.97 5.99
C THR A 60 25.33 5.43 5.72
N LEU A 61 25.34 6.25 6.77
CA LEU A 61 25.23 7.71 6.65
C LEU A 61 26.63 8.33 6.69
N THR A 62 26.93 9.11 5.69
CA THR A 62 28.21 9.81 5.55
C THR A 62 27.99 11.31 5.59
N PRO A 63 28.54 12.05 6.57
CA PRO A 63 28.49 13.51 6.58
C PRO A 63 29.30 14.10 5.41
N LEU A 64 28.70 14.96 4.58
CA LEU A 64 29.36 15.53 3.40
C LEU A 64 30.45 16.57 3.77
N ALA A 65 30.35 17.16 4.95
CA ALA A 65 31.37 18.10 5.47
C ALA A 65 32.58 17.41 6.11
N GLY A 66 32.59 16.05 6.11
CA GLY A 66 33.60 15.25 6.81
C GLY A 66 33.16 14.88 8.22
N GLY A 67 33.64 13.75 8.73
CA GLY A 67 33.26 13.16 10.02
C GLY A 67 33.23 11.65 9.95
N GLU A 68 32.84 11.01 11.07
CA GLU A 68 32.69 9.56 11.11
C GLU A 68 31.38 9.11 10.44
N ASN A 69 31.46 8.02 9.69
CA ASN A 69 30.28 7.38 9.12
C ASN A 69 29.49 6.68 10.22
N ILE A 70 28.16 6.74 10.11
CA ILE A 70 27.25 6.03 10.99
C ILE A 70 26.74 4.80 10.23
N PHE A 71 27.06 3.61 10.73
CA PHE A 71 26.59 2.36 10.16
C PHE A 71 25.38 1.85 10.93
N ILE A 72 24.33 1.45 10.20
CA ILE A 72 23.09 0.88 10.68
C ILE A 72 23.01 -0.55 10.14
N GLU A 73 23.10 -1.53 11.01
CA GLU A 73 23.14 -2.94 10.64
C GLU A 73 21.79 -3.42 10.06
N ASN A 74 20.68 -2.93 10.62
CA ASN A 74 19.34 -3.26 10.14
C ASN A 74 18.39 -2.07 10.30
N VAL A 75 18.04 -1.44 9.20
CA VAL A 75 17.13 -0.28 9.19
C VAL A 75 15.73 -0.65 9.71
N ASN A 76 15.28 -1.89 9.51
CA ASN A 76 13.96 -2.35 9.96
C ASN A 76 13.83 -2.42 11.50
N GLN A 77 14.93 -2.30 12.24
CA GLN A 77 14.93 -2.29 13.70
C GLN A 77 14.92 -0.89 14.32
N ILE A 78 14.96 0.17 13.48
CA ILE A 78 14.90 1.55 13.97
C ILE A 78 13.47 1.86 14.39
N SER A 79 13.26 2.07 15.69
CA SER A 79 11.95 2.39 16.26
C SER A 79 11.77 3.89 16.56
N GLU A 80 12.85 4.66 16.59
CA GLU A 80 12.84 6.09 16.91
C GLU A 80 13.72 6.86 15.91
N PRO A 81 13.41 8.15 15.65
CA PRO A 81 14.22 8.99 14.76
C PRO A 81 15.67 9.09 15.23
N ILE A 82 16.61 9.02 14.29
CA ILE A 82 18.04 9.08 14.57
C ILE A 82 18.43 10.54 14.85
N GLN A 83 19.11 10.80 15.96
CA GLN A 83 19.69 12.12 16.25
C GLN A 83 20.99 12.30 15.49
N LEU A 84 21.07 13.37 14.70
CA LEU A 84 22.27 13.70 13.91
C LEU A 84 22.67 15.16 14.11
N PRO A 85 23.96 15.48 14.07
CA PRO A 85 24.42 16.86 13.94
C PRO A 85 23.84 17.55 12.70
N THR A 86 23.64 18.85 12.76
CA THR A 86 23.19 19.62 11.57
C THR A 86 24.23 19.58 10.46
N GLY A 87 23.78 19.37 9.22
CA GLY A 87 24.65 19.27 8.07
C GLY A 87 24.00 18.50 6.92
N ASP A 88 24.76 18.39 5.85
CA ASP A 88 24.36 17.60 4.68
C ASP A 88 24.95 16.20 4.78
N TYR A 89 24.14 15.21 4.44
CA TYR A 89 24.48 13.80 4.54
C TYR A 89 24.21 13.09 3.23
N LYS A 90 25.04 12.09 2.94
CA LYS A 90 24.73 11.04 1.99
C LYS A 90 24.39 9.76 2.75
N ILE A 91 23.31 9.10 2.36
CA ILE A 91 22.98 7.75 2.81
C ILE A 91 23.17 6.77 1.66
N VAL A 92 23.78 5.64 1.97
CA VAL A 92 23.84 4.45 1.10
C VAL A 92 23.18 3.30 1.85
N ALA A 93 22.20 2.69 1.24
CA ALA A 93 21.51 1.51 1.80
C ALA A 93 21.73 0.30 0.88
N THR A 94 21.92 -0.87 1.48
CA THR A 94 22.13 -2.13 0.75
C THR A 94 21.34 -3.27 1.37
N SER A 95 20.94 -4.23 0.54
CA SER A 95 20.27 -5.46 0.95
C SER A 95 20.77 -6.64 0.11
N GLY A 96 20.94 -7.80 0.73
CA GLY A 96 21.55 -8.96 0.11
C GLY A 96 23.07 -9.00 0.33
N VAL A 97 23.71 -9.97 -0.31
CA VAL A 97 25.16 -10.16 -0.22
C VAL A 97 25.79 -9.71 -1.54
N ASP A 98 26.66 -8.70 -1.47
CA ASP A 98 27.51 -8.38 -2.60
C ASP A 98 28.55 -9.49 -2.76
N SER A 99 28.36 -10.35 -3.76
CA SER A 99 29.29 -11.45 -4.07
C SER A 99 30.60 -10.95 -4.68
N GLY A 100 30.67 -9.66 -5.01
CA GLY A 100 31.83 -9.01 -5.63
C GLY A 100 31.90 -9.18 -7.16
N THR A 101 31.36 -10.26 -7.73
CA THR A 101 31.46 -10.49 -9.19
C THR A 101 30.22 -11.17 -9.78
N ALA A 102 29.88 -12.41 -9.37
CA ALA A 102 28.71 -13.14 -9.78
C ALA A 102 28.35 -14.24 -8.79
N ALA A 103 27.04 -14.53 -8.63
CA ALA A 103 26.55 -15.67 -7.81
C ALA A 103 25.17 -16.10 -8.26
N PHE A 104 24.84 -17.39 -8.00
CA PHE A 104 23.49 -17.91 -8.14
C PHE A 104 22.64 -17.56 -6.91
N ASP A 105 21.36 -17.24 -7.14
CA ASP A 105 20.33 -17.02 -6.13
C ASP A 105 20.73 -15.96 -5.05
N SER A 106 21.61 -15.03 -5.43
CA SER A 106 22.14 -14.01 -4.52
C SER A 106 21.98 -12.59 -5.08
N PRO A 107 20.75 -12.05 -5.06
CA PRO A 107 20.51 -10.70 -5.52
C PRO A 107 21.09 -9.67 -4.54
N PHE A 108 21.71 -8.61 -5.12
CA PHE A 108 22.23 -7.47 -4.36
C PHE A 108 21.49 -6.21 -4.75
N TYR A 109 20.95 -5.51 -3.74
CA TYR A 109 20.20 -4.27 -3.91
C TYR A 109 20.97 -3.09 -3.34
N TYR A 110 20.96 -1.98 -4.05
CA TYR A 110 21.64 -0.75 -3.69
C TYR A 110 20.72 0.46 -3.88
N GLY A 111 20.82 1.41 -2.97
CA GLY A 111 20.14 2.70 -3.09
C GLY A 111 20.92 3.79 -2.36
N GLU A 112 20.86 5.01 -2.88
CA GLU A 112 21.47 6.15 -2.23
C GLU A 112 20.58 7.39 -2.31
N SER A 113 20.74 8.28 -1.35
CA SER A 113 20.06 9.58 -1.31
C SER A 113 20.92 10.61 -0.57
N GLN A 114 20.63 11.89 -0.77
CA GLN A 114 21.23 12.98 -0.01
C GLN A 114 20.13 13.77 0.70
N PHE A 115 20.42 14.23 1.90
CA PHE A 115 19.49 15.02 2.70
C PHE A 115 20.21 15.99 3.62
N SER A 116 19.50 17.02 4.08
CA SER A 116 20.02 18.03 4.98
C SER A 116 19.35 17.94 6.35
N VAL A 117 20.13 17.82 7.40
CA VAL A 117 19.66 17.85 8.79
C VAL A 117 19.74 19.29 9.31
N ARG A 118 18.61 19.83 9.78
CA ARG A 118 18.51 21.18 10.34
C ARG A 118 18.24 21.14 11.82
N ASN A 119 18.71 22.17 12.52
CA ASN A 119 18.62 22.25 13.98
C ASN A 119 17.15 22.14 14.45
N MET A 120 16.92 21.22 15.38
CA MET A 120 15.62 20.93 16.02
C MET A 120 14.47 20.59 15.03
N GLN A 121 14.79 20.18 13.79
CA GLN A 121 13.82 19.77 12.79
C GLN A 121 13.90 18.27 12.54
N MET A 122 12.76 17.69 12.19
CA MET A 122 12.65 16.35 11.65
C MET A 122 12.91 16.40 10.14
N THR A 123 13.85 15.62 9.67
CA THR A 123 14.09 15.38 8.25
C THR A 123 13.68 13.97 7.92
N THR A 124 12.95 13.76 6.82
CA THR A 124 12.68 12.42 6.28
C THR A 124 13.64 12.17 5.14
N ALA A 125 14.31 11.02 5.15
CA ALA A 125 15.08 10.53 4.01
C ALA A 125 14.47 9.22 3.52
N ASP A 126 13.99 9.24 2.28
CA ASP A 126 13.47 8.07 1.60
C ASP A 126 14.56 7.51 0.68
N VAL A 127 14.87 6.23 0.84
CA VAL A 127 15.85 5.52 0.00
C VAL A 127 15.19 4.27 -0.56
N VAL A 128 15.25 4.13 -1.88
CA VAL A 128 14.75 2.93 -2.57
C VAL A 128 15.95 2.13 -3.06
N CYS A 129 16.16 0.94 -2.50
CA CYS A 129 17.16 0.01 -2.98
C CYS A 129 16.60 -0.75 -4.19
N THR A 130 17.27 -0.64 -5.32
CA THR A 130 16.96 -1.37 -6.55
C THR A 130 18.00 -2.45 -6.79
N LEU A 131 17.67 -3.48 -7.59
CA LEU A 131 18.63 -4.51 -7.97
C LEU A 131 19.85 -3.87 -8.65
N ALA A 132 21.03 -4.06 -8.09
CA ALA A 132 22.29 -3.50 -8.59
C ALA A 132 23.01 -4.43 -9.58
N SER A 133 22.45 -5.61 -9.83
CA SER A 133 23.00 -6.64 -10.68
C SER A 133 22.21 -6.78 -11.98
N VAL A 134 22.83 -7.43 -12.97
CA VAL A 134 22.16 -8.05 -14.11
C VAL A 134 21.67 -9.43 -13.71
N MET A 135 20.48 -9.80 -14.06
CA MET A 135 19.89 -11.11 -13.82
C MET A 135 19.93 -11.95 -15.09
N VAL A 136 20.27 -13.24 -14.97
CA VAL A 136 20.23 -14.19 -16.08
C VAL A 136 19.52 -15.46 -15.64
N THR A 137 18.56 -15.91 -16.44
CA THR A 137 17.90 -17.22 -16.32
C THR A 137 18.17 -18.03 -17.58
N ALA A 138 18.08 -19.34 -17.47
CA ALA A 138 18.25 -20.22 -18.63
C ALA A 138 17.21 -21.33 -18.59
N GLU A 139 16.53 -21.54 -19.70
CA GLU A 139 15.55 -22.61 -19.88
C GLU A 139 15.92 -23.46 -21.11
N PHE A 140 15.71 -24.76 -20.97
CA PHE A 140 16.00 -25.73 -22.02
C PHE A 140 14.77 -26.59 -22.25
N SER A 141 14.24 -26.63 -23.49
CA SER A 141 13.10 -27.48 -23.80
C SER A 141 13.40 -28.96 -23.60
N SER A 142 12.38 -29.79 -23.43
CA SER A 142 12.57 -31.24 -23.34
C SER A 142 13.11 -31.84 -24.63
N ALA A 143 12.75 -31.26 -25.78
CA ALA A 143 13.33 -31.67 -27.06
C ALA A 143 14.85 -31.42 -27.09
N PHE A 144 15.30 -30.28 -26.59
CA PHE A 144 16.70 -29.92 -26.50
C PHE A 144 17.44 -30.83 -25.51
N THR A 145 16.93 -31.01 -24.30
CA THR A 145 17.57 -31.83 -23.23
C THR A 145 17.60 -33.31 -23.55
N THR A 146 16.65 -33.77 -24.38
CA THR A 146 16.64 -35.18 -24.85
C THR A 146 17.64 -35.39 -25.99
N SER A 147 17.93 -34.36 -26.78
CA SER A 147 18.79 -34.44 -27.97
C SER A 147 20.26 -34.15 -27.68
N PHE A 148 20.57 -33.45 -26.60
CA PHE A 148 21.90 -32.95 -26.31
C PHE A 148 22.30 -33.11 -24.84
N ASP A 149 23.57 -33.48 -24.61
CA ASP A 149 24.28 -33.13 -23.40
C ASP A 149 24.78 -31.70 -23.56
N TYR A 150 24.57 -30.84 -22.55
CA TYR A 150 24.84 -29.41 -22.67
C TYR A 150 25.46 -28.80 -21.42
N LYS A 151 26.18 -27.72 -21.66
CA LYS A 151 26.71 -26.83 -20.64
C LYS A 151 26.66 -25.39 -21.16
N LEU A 152 25.91 -24.52 -20.47
CA LEU A 152 25.89 -23.11 -20.75
C LEU A 152 26.74 -22.39 -19.72
N THR A 153 27.70 -21.59 -20.19
CA THR A 153 28.53 -20.70 -19.36
C THR A 153 28.19 -19.26 -19.69
N VAL A 154 27.80 -18.49 -18.67
CA VAL A 154 27.54 -17.04 -18.79
C VAL A 154 28.62 -16.30 -18.04
N SER A 155 29.19 -15.25 -18.65
CA SER A 155 30.29 -14.47 -18.10
C SER A 155 30.10 -12.97 -18.34
N ASN A 156 30.45 -12.17 -17.34
CA ASN A 156 30.54 -10.72 -17.47
C ASN A 156 32.00 -10.21 -17.66
N GLY A 157 32.92 -11.12 -18.00
CA GLY A 157 34.34 -10.82 -18.14
C GLY A 157 35.13 -10.87 -16.83
N GLU A 158 34.50 -10.68 -15.68
CA GLU A 158 35.12 -10.75 -14.34
C GLU A 158 34.85 -12.08 -13.66
N ALA A 159 33.69 -12.68 -13.91
CA ALA A 159 33.29 -13.98 -13.38
C ALA A 159 32.47 -14.75 -14.42
N ALA A 160 32.39 -16.07 -14.24
CA ALA A 160 31.56 -16.94 -15.05
C ALA A 160 30.74 -17.88 -14.17
N LEU A 161 29.49 -18.13 -14.54
CA LEU A 161 28.58 -19.07 -13.90
C LEU A 161 28.13 -20.11 -14.93
N GLU A 162 28.02 -21.35 -14.48
CA GLU A 162 27.68 -22.50 -15.32
C GLU A 162 26.27 -22.99 -15.02
N PHE A 163 25.42 -23.04 -16.03
CA PHE A 163 24.12 -23.71 -16.00
C PHE A 163 24.27 -25.09 -16.62
N SER A 164 24.16 -26.11 -15.80
CA SER A 164 24.19 -27.52 -16.26
C SER A 164 23.43 -28.42 -15.30
N GLN A 165 22.88 -29.51 -15.83
CA GLN A 165 22.23 -30.52 -14.97
C GLN A 165 23.21 -31.15 -14.01
N ALA A 166 24.45 -31.39 -14.45
CA ALA A 166 25.50 -31.99 -13.62
C ALA A 166 25.85 -31.15 -12.38
N ALA A 167 25.79 -29.80 -12.49
CA ALA A 167 26.00 -28.90 -11.37
C ALA A 167 24.73 -28.59 -10.57
N GLY A 168 23.54 -29.00 -11.05
CA GLY A 168 22.25 -28.69 -10.42
C GLY A 168 21.92 -27.19 -10.42
N THR A 169 22.32 -26.51 -11.49
CA THR A 169 22.22 -25.04 -11.61
C THR A 169 21.24 -24.59 -12.66
N VAL A 170 20.59 -25.46 -13.40
CA VAL A 170 19.70 -25.16 -14.52
C VAL A 170 18.52 -24.27 -14.07
N ASP A 171 17.92 -24.59 -12.92
CA ASP A 171 16.75 -23.85 -12.39
C ASP A 171 17.13 -22.63 -11.52
N LYS A 172 18.41 -22.24 -11.51
CA LYS A 172 18.88 -21.15 -10.70
C LYS A 172 18.89 -19.82 -11.44
N THR A 173 18.76 -18.75 -10.70
CA THR A 173 18.92 -17.40 -11.23
C THR A 173 20.34 -16.90 -10.96
N ALA A 174 21.06 -16.52 -11.99
CA ALA A 174 22.38 -15.93 -11.88
C ALA A 174 22.31 -14.41 -11.78
N TYR A 175 23.13 -13.83 -10.91
CA TYR A 175 23.28 -12.40 -10.71
C TYR A 175 24.72 -12.01 -10.98
N PHE A 176 24.94 -11.05 -11.88
CA PHE A 176 26.26 -10.55 -12.27
C PHE A 176 26.39 -9.06 -11.94
N HIS A 177 27.56 -8.64 -11.51
CA HIS A 177 27.90 -7.21 -11.53
C HIS A 177 27.78 -6.65 -12.93
N VAL A 178 27.36 -5.40 -13.02
CA VAL A 178 27.29 -4.67 -14.29
C VAL A 178 28.71 -4.38 -14.79
N THR A 179 29.02 -4.85 -16.00
CA THR A 179 30.25 -4.59 -16.73
C THR A 179 29.92 -4.10 -18.14
N ASP A 180 30.91 -3.90 -18.98
CA ASP A 180 30.67 -3.43 -20.36
C ASP A 180 30.07 -4.51 -21.28
N GLU A 181 30.20 -5.79 -20.91
CA GLU A 181 29.78 -6.92 -21.74
C GLU A 181 29.26 -8.07 -20.86
N LEU A 182 28.20 -8.72 -21.31
CA LEU A 182 27.72 -9.99 -20.82
C LEU A 182 27.77 -10.99 -21.97
N SER A 183 28.53 -12.08 -21.84
CA SER A 183 28.70 -13.09 -22.85
C SER A 183 28.18 -14.44 -22.38
N TRP A 184 27.75 -15.28 -23.32
CA TRP A 184 27.44 -16.65 -23.03
C TRP A 184 28.09 -17.59 -24.04
N THR A 185 28.36 -18.80 -23.60
CA THR A 185 28.90 -19.90 -24.41
C THR A 185 28.13 -21.15 -24.07
N LEU A 186 27.53 -21.80 -25.07
CA LEU A 186 26.84 -23.04 -24.99
C LEU A 186 27.68 -24.18 -25.66
N ASP A 187 28.16 -25.10 -24.86
CA ASP A 187 28.77 -26.30 -25.35
C ASP A 187 27.70 -27.41 -25.38
N VAL A 188 27.48 -28.04 -26.53
CA VAL A 188 26.53 -29.12 -26.71
C VAL A 188 27.24 -30.35 -27.29
N THR A 189 26.79 -31.53 -26.87
CA THR A 189 27.22 -32.80 -27.42
C THR A 189 25.98 -33.58 -27.85
N ASN A 190 25.88 -33.94 -29.12
CA ASN A 190 24.76 -34.74 -29.60
C ASN A 190 24.89 -36.22 -29.20
N VAL A 191 23.85 -36.98 -29.46
CA VAL A 191 23.80 -38.43 -29.15
C VAL A 191 24.86 -39.29 -29.88
N LYS A 192 25.52 -38.73 -30.90
CA LYS A 192 26.67 -39.38 -31.59
C LYS A 192 28.01 -39.01 -30.97
N GLY A 193 28.05 -38.15 -29.96
CA GLY A 193 29.26 -37.65 -29.34
C GLY A 193 29.96 -36.51 -30.10
N GLU A 194 29.29 -35.91 -31.10
CA GLU A 194 29.81 -34.73 -31.79
C GLU A 194 29.60 -33.52 -30.95
N LYS A 195 30.60 -32.62 -30.89
CA LYS A 195 30.61 -31.45 -30.05
C LYS A 195 30.52 -30.18 -30.85
N PHE A 196 29.70 -29.26 -30.36
CA PHE A 196 29.50 -27.97 -30.95
C PHE A 196 29.58 -26.91 -29.83
N THR A 197 30.04 -25.69 -30.18
CA THR A 197 30.09 -24.57 -29.28
C THR A 197 29.47 -23.34 -29.95
N LEU A 198 28.54 -22.74 -29.28
CA LEU A 198 27.93 -21.48 -29.67
C LEU A 198 28.29 -20.44 -28.64
N SER A 199 28.39 -19.17 -29.06
CA SER A 199 28.59 -18.06 -28.17
C SER A 199 28.05 -16.78 -28.78
N ASP A 200 27.58 -15.88 -27.92
CA ASP A 200 27.23 -14.51 -28.27
C ASP A 200 27.50 -13.58 -27.07
N SER A 201 27.43 -12.28 -27.30
CA SER A 201 27.61 -11.30 -26.25
C SER A 201 26.67 -10.10 -26.41
N TYR A 202 26.38 -9.46 -25.30
CA TYR A 202 25.56 -8.28 -25.17
C TYR A 202 26.40 -7.15 -24.64
N THR A 203 26.28 -5.97 -25.26
CA THR A 203 26.84 -4.71 -24.78
C THR A 203 25.69 -3.83 -24.28
N ASP A 204 26.02 -2.72 -23.63
CA ASP A 204 25.06 -1.79 -23.04
C ASP A 204 24.20 -2.42 -21.93
N ILE A 205 24.78 -3.35 -21.18
CA ILE A 205 24.13 -3.99 -20.05
C ILE A 205 24.01 -3.00 -18.87
N ALA A 206 22.88 -3.07 -18.17
CA ALA A 206 22.60 -2.20 -17.04
C ALA A 206 22.01 -2.98 -15.87
N ALA A 207 22.13 -2.44 -14.67
CA ALA A 207 21.43 -2.98 -13.50
C ALA A 207 19.92 -3.10 -13.76
N ARG A 208 19.29 -4.10 -13.16
CA ARG A 208 17.86 -4.43 -13.28
C ARG A 208 17.46 -5.06 -14.62
N GLN A 209 18.35 -5.21 -15.58
CA GLN A 209 18.04 -6.00 -16.78
C GLN A 209 18.02 -7.49 -16.45
N CYS A 210 17.09 -8.21 -17.10
CA CYS A 210 16.99 -9.66 -17.09
C CYS A 210 17.26 -10.18 -18.51
N TYR A 211 18.12 -11.17 -18.60
CA TYR A 211 18.38 -11.95 -19.81
C TYR A 211 17.82 -13.36 -19.60
N ASP A 212 16.74 -13.66 -20.28
CA ASP A 212 16.14 -14.98 -20.26
C ASP A 212 16.58 -15.75 -21.51
N LEU A 213 17.44 -16.75 -21.30
CA LEU A 213 18.05 -17.53 -22.37
C LEU A 213 17.25 -18.82 -22.56
N TYR A 214 16.47 -18.89 -23.63
CA TYR A 214 15.68 -20.06 -23.97
C TYR A 214 16.33 -20.85 -25.10
N PHE A 215 16.51 -22.15 -24.91
CA PHE A 215 17.14 -23.07 -25.86
C PHE A 215 16.16 -24.14 -26.28
N ASP A 216 15.88 -24.20 -27.57
CA ASP A 216 14.99 -25.19 -28.18
C ASP A 216 15.59 -25.75 -29.47
N VAL A 217 14.99 -26.79 -30.00
CA VAL A 217 15.41 -27.40 -31.27
C VAL A 217 14.70 -26.72 -32.41
N ALA A 218 15.45 -26.23 -33.39
CA ALA A 218 14.87 -25.55 -34.56
C ALA A 218 14.23 -26.52 -35.55
N LYS A 219 13.25 -26.02 -36.29
CA LYS A 219 12.70 -26.68 -37.47
C LYS A 219 13.77 -26.88 -38.50
N GLU A 220 13.75 -28.05 -39.17
CA GLU A 220 14.61 -28.30 -40.34
C GLU A 220 14.37 -27.24 -41.39
N SER A 221 15.44 -26.62 -41.92
CA SER A 221 15.34 -25.85 -43.13
C SER A 221 15.02 -26.81 -44.31
N THR A 222 14.27 -26.32 -45.27
CA THR A 222 13.84 -27.04 -46.52
C THR A 222 15.00 -27.46 -47.40
N ASP A 223 16.23 -27.51 -46.89
CA ASP A 223 17.42 -27.97 -47.62
C ASP A 223 17.50 -29.49 -47.52
N PRO A 224 17.56 -30.24 -48.66
CA PRO A 224 17.50 -31.71 -48.68
C PRO A 224 18.71 -32.42 -48.08
N MET A 225 19.58 -31.70 -47.43
CA MET A 225 20.80 -32.24 -46.78
C MET A 225 20.67 -32.37 -45.25
N GLY A 226 19.51 -32.24 -44.66
CA GLY A 226 19.25 -32.67 -43.25
C GLY A 226 20.03 -31.94 -42.19
N ALA A 227 20.07 -30.61 -42.23
CA ALA A 227 20.66 -29.81 -41.18
C ALA A 227 19.54 -29.34 -40.25
N GLY A 228 19.41 -29.92 -39.06
CA GLY A 228 18.60 -29.38 -37.97
C GLY A 228 19.36 -28.24 -37.27
N GLY A 229 18.69 -27.15 -37.04
CA GLY A 229 19.22 -26.07 -36.24
C GLY A 229 18.56 -26.03 -34.85
N PHE A 230 19.00 -25.17 -33.94
CA PHE A 230 18.25 -24.85 -32.77
C PHE A 230 18.01 -23.33 -32.68
N VAL A 231 16.87 -22.98 -32.09
CA VAL A 231 16.51 -21.62 -31.84
C VAL A 231 16.98 -21.23 -30.45
N ILE A 232 17.71 -20.14 -30.37
CA ILE A 232 18.01 -19.50 -29.10
C ILE A 232 17.22 -18.22 -29.05
N THR A 233 16.24 -18.19 -28.17
CA THR A 233 15.47 -16.98 -27.91
C THR A 233 16.07 -16.30 -26.70
N VAL A 234 16.58 -15.10 -26.89
CA VAL A 234 16.99 -14.24 -25.77
C VAL A 234 15.94 -13.16 -25.66
N ASP A 235 15.13 -13.25 -24.60
CA ASP A 235 14.21 -12.19 -24.27
C ASP A 235 14.92 -11.16 -23.40
N ASN A 236 15.50 -10.13 -24.04
CA ASN A 236 15.82 -8.88 -23.38
C ASN A 236 14.76 -7.83 -23.70
N SER A 237 13.48 -8.23 -23.73
CA SER A 237 12.30 -7.47 -24.09
C SER A 237 12.14 -7.08 -25.56
N PHE A 238 13.14 -7.21 -26.47
CA PHE A 238 12.97 -6.75 -27.87
C PHE A 238 13.83 -7.42 -28.96
N ASN A 239 14.70 -8.36 -28.70
CA ASN A 239 15.53 -8.97 -29.75
C ASN A 239 15.54 -10.50 -29.66
N VAL A 240 14.70 -11.14 -30.46
CA VAL A 240 14.85 -12.57 -30.76
C VAL A 240 16.00 -12.70 -31.75
N LYS A 241 17.04 -13.44 -31.38
CA LYS A 241 18.09 -13.85 -32.32
C LYS A 241 17.98 -15.34 -32.58
N GLU A 242 17.83 -15.71 -33.82
CA GLU A 242 17.84 -17.09 -34.26
C GLU A 242 19.25 -17.45 -34.70
N TYR A 243 19.74 -18.62 -34.22
CA TYR A 243 21.06 -19.11 -34.59
C TYR A 243 20.89 -20.43 -35.33
N ASP A 244 21.25 -20.45 -36.61
CA ASP A 244 21.32 -21.66 -37.42
C ASP A 244 22.58 -22.42 -37.08
N MET A 245 22.42 -23.58 -36.45
CA MET A 245 23.51 -24.54 -36.29
C MET A 245 23.19 -25.85 -36.99
N PRO A 246 24.08 -26.41 -37.85
CA PRO A 246 23.88 -27.70 -38.48
C PRO A 246 24.13 -28.81 -37.43
N ILE A 247 23.12 -29.13 -36.64
CA ILE A 247 23.18 -30.24 -35.70
C ILE A 247 22.29 -31.38 -36.24
N PHE A 248 22.86 -32.55 -36.44
CA PHE A 248 22.10 -33.74 -36.85
C PHE A 248 21.26 -34.25 -35.68
N ILE A 249 19.99 -33.83 -35.62
CA ILE A 249 18.97 -34.53 -34.82
C ILE A 249 18.73 -35.88 -35.51
N TYR A 250 18.51 -36.95 -34.74
CA TYR A 250 18.15 -38.22 -35.30
C TYR A 250 16.84 -38.02 -36.13
N PRO A 251 16.88 -38.18 -37.47
CA PRO A 251 15.74 -37.84 -38.30
C PRO A 251 14.57 -38.83 -38.20
N ASP A 252 14.67 -39.81 -37.31
CA ASP A 252 13.73 -40.90 -37.23
C ASP A 252 12.67 -40.77 -36.15
N ILE A 253 12.78 -39.80 -35.23
CA ILE A 253 11.80 -39.54 -34.16
C ILE A 253 11.06 -38.21 -34.44
N PRO A 254 9.73 -38.13 -34.29
CA PRO A 254 9.02 -36.83 -34.36
C PRO A 254 9.60 -35.87 -33.35
N VAL A 255 9.70 -34.60 -33.70
CA VAL A 255 10.16 -33.54 -32.80
C VAL A 255 8.99 -32.64 -32.50
N ILE A 256 8.76 -32.29 -31.23
CA ILE A 256 7.73 -31.36 -30.79
C ILE A 256 8.47 -30.16 -30.24
N LEU A 257 8.25 -28.99 -30.89
CA LEU A 257 8.87 -27.72 -30.55
C LEU A 257 7.84 -26.82 -29.87
N GLY A 258 8.27 -25.99 -28.94
CA GLY A 258 7.42 -25.02 -28.25
C GLY A 258 7.72 -24.93 -26.76
N ASN A 259 7.05 -24.04 -26.08
CA ASN A 259 7.25 -23.80 -24.66
C ASN A 259 6.47 -24.79 -23.79
N GLU A 260 7.16 -25.65 -23.06
CA GLU A 260 6.55 -26.61 -22.14
C GLU A 260 5.91 -25.97 -20.92
N ASN A 261 6.35 -24.78 -20.53
CA ASN A 261 5.91 -24.11 -19.32
C ASN A 261 5.38 -22.70 -19.63
N VAL A 262 4.11 -22.61 -20.01
CA VAL A 262 3.44 -21.32 -20.27
C VAL A 262 2.98 -20.71 -18.95
N SER A 263 3.45 -19.50 -18.62
CA SER A 263 3.09 -18.84 -17.37
C SER A 263 2.81 -17.36 -17.61
N PHE A 264 1.62 -16.91 -17.21
CA PHE A 264 1.19 -15.51 -17.36
C PHE A 264 0.18 -15.12 -16.29
N TYR A 265 -0.01 -13.82 -16.08
CA TYR A 265 -1.08 -13.33 -15.21
C TYR A 265 -2.41 -13.31 -15.92
N SER A 266 -3.49 -13.74 -15.24
CA SER A 266 -4.83 -13.72 -15.85
C SER A 266 -5.18 -12.31 -16.34
N GLY A 267 -5.49 -12.20 -17.63
CA GLY A 267 -5.81 -10.92 -18.32
C GLY A 267 -4.65 -10.30 -19.09
N ASP A 268 -3.43 -10.79 -18.95
CA ASP A 268 -2.31 -10.41 -19.82
C ASP A 268 -2.30 -11.22 -21.13
N SER A 269 -1.51 -10.75 -22.08
CA SER A 269 -1.18 -11.52 -23.30
C SER A 269 -0.26 -12.68 -22.94
N ILE A 270 -0.34 -13.72 -23.76
CA ILE A 270 0.53 -14.90 -23.69
C ILE A 270 1.70 -14.66 -24.65
N ALA A 271 2.92 -14.94 -24.23
CA ALA A 271 4.09 -14.72 -25.07
C ALA A 271 4.06 -15.59 -26.34
N SER A 272 3.77 -16.85 -26.21
CA SER A 272 3.53 -17.80 -27.28
C SER A 272 2.94 -19.10 -26.72
N ALA A 273 2.01 -19.70 -27.44
CA ALA A 273 1.49 -21.05 -27.19
C ALA A 273 1.37 -21.81 -28.50
N LEU A 274 2.29 -21.53 -29.43
CA LEU A 274 2.44 -22.23 -30.70
C LEU A 274 3.37 -23.44 -30.47
N TYR A 275 2.91 -24.58 -30.90
CA TYR A 275 3.65 -25.85 -30.86
C TYR A 275 3.75 -26.39 -32.28
N GLU A 276 4.97 -26.68 -32.66
CA GLU A 276 5.29 -27.21 -33.94
C GLU A 276 5.69 -28.69 -33.80
N VAL A 277 5.05 -29.57 -34.56
CA VAL A 277 5.35 -31.00 -34.58
C VAL A 277 5.92 -31.35 -35.91
N VAL A 278 7.18 -31.80 -35.93
CA VAL A 278 7.91 -32.10 -37.18
C VAL A 278 8.27 -33.58 -37.25
N SER A 279 8.02 -34.20 -38.40
CA SER A 279 8.44 -35.58 -38.65
C SER A 279 8.79 -35.79 -40.13
N THR A 280 10.06 -36.06 -40.40
CA THR A 280 10.56 -36.40 -41.74
C THR A 280 10.05 -37.74 -42.27
N LYS A 281 9.49 -38.59 -41.39
CA LYS A 281 8.94 -39.89 -41.71
C LYS A 281 7.41 -39.92 -41.74
N GLY A 282 6.79 -38.76 -41.86
CA GLY A 282 5.35 -38.63 -41.78
C GLY A 282 4.76 -39.02 -40.44
N TYR A 283 3.44 -39.18 -40.40
CA TYR A 283 2.74 -39.48 -39.13
C TYR A 283 1.84 -40.72 -39.28
N LYS A 284 1.85 -41.54 -38.21
CA LYS A 284 0.91 -42.63 -38.01
C LYS A 284 -0.20 -42.21 -37.03
N SER A 285 0.12 -41.39 -36.04
CA SER A 285 -0.80 -40.86 -35.04
C SER A 285 -0.28 -39.55 -34.44
N VAL A 286 -1.15 -38.55 -34.23
CA VAL A 286 -0.86 -37.35 -33.47
C VAL A 286 -2.04 -37.10 -32.55
N ILE A 287 -1.80 -37.15 -31.24
CA ILE A 287 -2.86 -37.06 -30.26
C ILE A 287 -2.65 -35.84 -29.37
N ILE A 288 -3.68 -35.00 -29.27
CA ILE A 288 -3.80 -33.98 -28.23
C ILE A 288 -4.65 -34.54 -27.11
N SER A 289 -4.16 -34.54 -25.85
CA SER A 289 -4.89 -35.11 -24.74
C SER A 289 -4.72 -34.32 -23.44
N HIS A 290 -5.72 -34.40 -22.55
CA HIS A 290 -5.68 -33.81 -21.23
C HIS A 290 -6.67 -34.52 -20.28
N ASN A 291 -6.53 -34.24 -18.97
CA ASN A 291 -7.45 -34.70 -17.93
C ASN A 291 -8.13 -33.53 -17.17
N SER A 292 -8.00 -32.29 -17.67
CA SER A 292 -8.51 -31.08 -17.04
C SER A 292 -10.00 -30.89 -17.33
N SER A 293 -10.83 -30.82 -16.29
CA SER A 293 -12.25 -30.46 -16.42
C SER A 293 -12.46 -29.03 -16.96
N ALA A 294 -11.53 -28.11 -16.68
CA ALA A 294 -11.58 -26.73 -17.18
C ALA A 294 -11.39 -26.70 -18.70
N LEU A 295 -10.41 -27.44 -19.24
CA LEU A 295 -10.20 -27.55 -20.69
C LEU A 295 -11.41 -28.21 -21.37
N THR A 296 -11.98 -29.25 -20.78
CA THR A 296 -13.24 -29.87 -21.26
C THR A 296 -14.37 -28.84 -21.27
N SER A 297 -14.50 -28.01 -20.25
CA SER A 297 -15.54 -26.96 -20.18
C SER A 297 -15.36 -25.87 -21.23
N LEU A 298 -14.15 -25.65 -21.72
CA LEU A 298 -13.86 -24.74 -22.84
C LEU A 298 -14.09 -25.39 -24.22
N GLY A 299 -14.51 -26.65 -24.25
CA GLY A 299 -14.82 -27.38 -25.46
C GLY A 299 -13.66 -28.24 -26.03
N LEU A 300 -12.50 -28.29 -25.35
CA LEU A 300 -11.41 -29.19 -25.77
C LEU A 300 -11.77 -30.62 -25.37
N PRO A 301 -11.82 -31.60 -26.30
CA PRO A 301 -12.05 -33.00 -25.98
C PRO A 301 -10.87 -33.57 -25.18
N GLN A 302 -11.13 -34.54 -24.27
CA GLN A 302 -10.09 -35.12 -23.40
C GLN A 302 -8.97 -35.85 -24.20
N SER A 303 -9.29 -36.31 -25.38
CA SER A 303 -8.33 -36.90 -26.32
C SER A 303 -8.85 -36.73 -27.73
N THR A 304 -8.01 -36.23 -28.61
CA THR A 304 -8.30 -36.03 -30.02
C THR A 304 -7.15 -36.61 -30.85
N GLU A 305 -7.46 -37.53 -31.72
CA GLU A 305 -6.55 -38.04 -32.78
C GLU A 305 -6.66 -37.07 -33.95
N LEU A 306 -5.55 -36.51 -34.41
CA LEU A 306 -5.49 -35.58 -35.53
C LEU A 306 -5.34 -36.31 -36.89
N MET A 307 -4.80 -37.55 -36.90
CA MET A 307 -4.60 -38.29 -38.11
C MET A 307 -5.95 -38.60 -38.81
N ASN A 308 -6.12 -38.11 -40.02
CA ASN A 308 -7.37 -38.19 -40.80
C ASN A 308 -8.60 -37.62 -40.04
N ALA A 309 -8.40 -36.61 -39.18
CA ALA A 309 -9.51 -35.93 -38.51
C ALA A 309 -10.48 -35.34 -39.50
N ASP A 310 -11.76 -35.52 -39.25
CA ASP A 310 -12.82 -34.95 -40.09
C ASP A 310 -13.02 -33.46 -39.79
N SER A 311 -13.79 -32.79 -40.66
CA SER A 311 -14.07 -31.36 -40.51
C SER A 311 -14.81 -31.01 -39.20
N GLU A 312 -15.59 -31.93 -38.63
CA GLU A 312 -16.31 -31.71 -37.37
C GLU A 312 -15.33 -31.68 -36.20
N THR A 313 -14.37 -32.62 -36.18
CA THR A 313 -13.29 -32.64 -35.20
C THR A 313 -12.43 -31.38 -35.24
N LEU A 314 -11.99 -30.95 -36.44
CA LEU A 314 -11.18 -29.74 -36.58
C LEU A 314 -11.96 -28.48 -36.20
N GLN A 315 -13.26 -28.38 -36.53
CA GLN A 315 -14.13 -27.29 -36.10
C GLN A 315 -14.31 -27.26 -34.56
N THR A 316 -14.40 -28.43 -33.92
CA THR A 316 -14.51 -28.54 -32.46
C THR A 316 -13.25 -28.00 -31.80
N LEU A 317 -12.07 -28.33 -32.29
CA LEU A 317 -10.78 -27.79 -31.77
C LEU A 317 -10.71 -26.28 -32.01
N ALA A 318 -11.07 -25.79 -33.20
CA ALA A 318 -11.09 -24.37 -33.50
C ALA A 318 -12.08 -23.59 -32.60
N ALA A 319 -13.26 -24.14 -32.33
CA ALA A 319 -14.24 -23.54 -31.43
C ALA A 319 -13.72 -23.49 -29.99
N ALA A 320 -12.96 -24.48 -29.53
CA ALA A 320 -12.28 -24.45 -28.25
C ALA A 320 -11.19 -23.38 -28.23
N GLY A 321 -10.60 -23.03 -29.37
CA GLY A 321 -9.54 -22.02 -29.51
C GLY A 321 -8.17 -22.63 -29.82
N VAL A 322 -8.15 -23.82 -30.40
CA VAL A 322 -6.93 -24.47 -30.95
C VAL A 322 -6.96 -24.29 -32.47
N VAL A 323 -5.96 -23.60 -32.99
CA VAL A 323 -5.80 -23.40 -34.44
C VAL A 323 -4.72 -24.35 -34.92
N LEU A 324 -5.02 -25.12 -35.96
CA LEU A 324 -4.12 -26.12 -36.55
C LEU A 324 -3.82 -25.76 -37.99
N ASP A 325 -2.56 -25.91 -38.38
CA ASP A 325 -2.09 -25.87 -39.75
C ASP A 325 -1.27 -27.13 -40.04
N PHE A 326 -1.34 -27.64 -41.26
CA PHE A 326 -0.72 -28.90 -41.65
C PHE A 326 0.01 -28.74 -42.99
N ALA A 327 1.28 -29.10 -43.03
CA ALA A 327 2.05 -28.99 -44.27
C ALA A 327 2.71 -30.32 -44.67
N ASP A 328 2.88 -30.48 -45.99
CA ASP A 328 3.67 -31.55 -46.60
C ASP A 328 5.19 -31.18 -46.62
N VAL A 329 6.02 -32.11 -47.09
CA VAL A 329 7.47 -31.93 -47.24
C VAL A 329 7.86 -30.71 -48.11
N ASN A 330 6.98 -30.22 -48.93
CA ASN A 330 7.21 -29.05 -49.81
C ASN A 330 6.64 -27.75 -49.20
N GLY A 331 6.10 -27.81 -47.98
CA GLY A 331 5.47 -26.69 -47.29
C GLY A 331 4.07 -26.33 -47.84
N ASN A 332 3.41 -27.24 -48.56
CA ASN A 332 2.06 -27.01 -49.04
C ASN A 332 1.05 -27.36 -47.97
N ASP A 333 0.08 -26.49 -47.72
CA ASP A 333 -1.06 -26.75 -46.84
C ASP A 333 -1.84 -27.97 -47.32
N THR A 334 -2.01 -28.97 -46.47
CA THR A 334 -2.75 -30.20 -46.75
C THR A 334 -4.19 -30.14 -46.23
N GLY A 335 -4.57 -29.10 -45.49
CA GLY A 335 -5.90 -28.88 -44.92
C GLY A 335 -6.32 -29.89 -43.84
N THR A 336 -5.69 -31.07 -43.78
CA THR A 336 -5.87 -32.11 -42.77
C THR A 336 -4.59 -32.88 -42.60
N LEU A 337 -4.36 -33.49 -41.43
CA LEU A 337 -3.22 -34.33 -41.19
C LEU A 337 -3.37 -35.64 -41.95
N VAL A 338 -2.40 -35.92 -42.83
CA VAL A 338 -2.31 -37.15 -43.62
C VAL A 338 -0.96 -37.81 -43.43
N PRO A 339 -0.78 -39.12 -43.74
CA PRO A 339 0.49 -39.83 -43.52
C PRO A 339 1.73 -39.21 -44.14
N THR A 340 1.53 -38.43 -45.21
CA THR A 340 2.60 -37.70 -45.91
C THR A 340 2.84 -36.28 -45.40
N SER A 341 2.04 -35.79 -44.44
CA SER A 341 2.34 -34.51 -43.74
C SER A 341 3.61 -34.66 -42.94
N THR A 342 4.41 -33.61 -42.91
CA THR A 342 5.69 -33.57 -42.16
C THR A 342 5.71 -32.54 -41.09
N ASP A 343 4.70 -31.68 -41.06
CA ASP A 343 4.67 -30.52 -40.20
C ASP A 343 3.26 -30.19 -39.73
N ILE A 344 3.15 -29.79 -38.45
CA ILE A 344 1.91 -29.40 -37.80
C ILE A 344 2.20 -28.20 -36.93
N ASP A 345 1.56 -27.08 -37.22
CA ASP A 345 1.49 -25.96 -36.32
C ASP A 345 0.21 -26.04 -35.49
N ALA A 346 0.34 -26.05 -34.18
CA ALA A 346 -0.76 -26.10 -33.23
C ALA A 346 -0.71 -24.91 -32.28
N ASP A 347 -1.55 -23.90 -32.51
CA ASP A 347 -1.66 -22.68 -31.70
C ASP A 347 -2.77 -22.83 -30.66
N PHE A 348 -2.39 -22.78 -29.40
CA PHE A 348 -3.27 -22.87 -28.24
C PHE A 348 -3.50 -21.51 -27.55
N GLU A 349 -3.00 -20.40 -28.10
CA GLU A 349 -3.08 -19.09 -27.44
C GLU A 349 -4.52 -18.69 -27.09
N GLN A 350 -5.44 -18.85 -28.02
CA GLN A 350 -6.84 -18.52 -27.81
C GLN A 350 -7.50 -19.39 -26.73
N LEU A 351 -7.20 -20.68 -26.69
CA LEU A 351 -7.69 -21.61 -25.66
C LEU A 351 -7.14 -21.22 -24.28
N ILE A 352 -5.83 -21.06 -24.18
CA ILE A 352 -5.12 -20.78 -22.92
C ILE A 352 -5.54 -19.41 -22.37
N SER A 353 -5.76 -18.43 -23.25
CA SER A 353 -6.22 -17.10 -22.85
C SER A 353 -7.58 -17.08 -22.16
N LYS A 354 -8.42 -18.11 -22.35
CA LYS A 354 -9.74 -18.24 -21.71
C LYS A 354 -9.66 -18.86 -20.31
N LEU A 355 -8.52 -19.46 -19.93
CA LEU A 355 -8.37 -20.13 -18.65
C LEU A 355 -8.41 -19.12 -17.48
N ALA A 356 -9.06 -19.54 -16.39
CA ALA A 356 -9.03 -18.82 -15.13
C ALA A 356 -7.70 -19.07 -14.40
N THR A 357 -7.47 -18.36 -13.29
CA THR A 357 -6.29 -18.60 -12.44
C THR A 357 -6.21 -20.06 -11.98
N GLY A 358 -5.04 -20.67 -12.14
CA GLY A 358 -4.83 -22.09 -11.82
C GLY A 358 -3.67 -22.69 -12.61
N THR A 359 -3.49 -23.99 -12.43
CA THR A 359 -2.52 -24.79 -13.17
C THR A 359 -3.26 -25.83 -14.02
N TYR A 360 -2.83 -25.98 -15.24
CA TYR A 360 -3.44 -26.86 -16.23
C TYR A 360 -2.33 -27.59 -16.98
N ALA A 361 -2.64 -28.72 -17.56
CA ALA A 361 -1.71 -29.43 -18.42
C ALA A 361 -2.46 -30.10 -19.58
N PHE A 362 -1.83 -30.14 -20.74
CA PHE A 362 -2.21 -30.98 -21.86
C PHE A 362 -0.96 -31.61 -22.48
N THR A 363 -1.16 -32.64 -23.26
CA THR A 363 -0.08 -33.43 -23.84
C THR A 363 -0.28 -33.50 -25.35
N ILE A 364 0.79 -33.29 -26.11
CA ILE A 364 0.87 -33.53 -27.54
C ILE A 364 1.76 -34.76 -27.68
N SER A 365 1.27 -35.78 -28.38
CA SER A 365 2.03 -37.04 -28.66
C SER A 365 1.98 -37.30 -30.13
N ALA A 366 3.16 -37.50 -30.75
CA ALA A 366 3.30 -37.78 -32.17
C ALA A 366 4.02 -39.09 -32.36
N THR A 367 3.45 -39.97 -33.17
CA THR A 367 4.04 -41.26 -33.60
C THR A 367 4.19 -41.24 -35.13
N ASN A 368 5.37 -41.54 -35.61
CA ASN A 368 5.63 -41.60 -37.06
C ASN A 368 5.38 -42.98 -37.67
N GLU A 369 5.57 -43.11 -38.97
CA GLU A 369 5.42 -44.39 -39.72
C GLU A 369 6.43 -45.48 -39.33
N LEU A 370 7.48 -45.12 -38.58
CA LEU A 370 8.46 -46.07 -38.01
C LEU A 370 8.10 -46.54 -36.59
N ASP A 371 6.91 -46.25 -36.09
CA ASP A 371 6.46 -46.54 -34.73
C ASP A 371 7.31 -45.85 -33.62
N LEU A 372 8.02 -44.77 -33.95
CA LEU A 372 8.75 -43.97 -32.99
C LEU A 372 7.83 -42.82 -32.49
N THR A 373 7.80 -42.62 -31.17
CA THR A 373 6.89 -41.69 -30.51
C THR A 373 7.64 -40.66 -29.69
N SER A 374 7.26 -39.38 -29.87
CA SER A 374 7.60 -38.27 -28.97
C SER A 374 6.37 -37.76 -28.26
N THR A 375 6.56 -37.25 -27.05
CA THR A 375 5.48 -36.71 -26.24
C THR A 375 5.97 -35.49 -25.51
N MET A 376 5.22 -34.38 -25.62
CA MET A 376 5.44 -33.15 -24.85
C MET A 376 4.25 -32.91 -23.93
N THR A 377 4.53 -32.66 -22.66
CA THR A 377 3.50 -32.17 -21.71
C THR A 377 3.67 -30.68 -21.50
N VAL A 378 2.65 -29.94 -21.89
CA VAL A 378 2.60 -28.50 -21.72
C VAL A 378 1.92 -28.17 -20.39
N ASN A 379 2.65 -27.49 -19.52
CA ASN A 379 2.17 -27.00 -18.23
C ASN A 379 1.78 -25.52 -18.36
N VAL A 380 0.54 -25.21 -18.07
CA VAL A 380 0.04 -23.84 -18.13
C VAL A 380 -0.24 -23.34 -16.74
N THR A 381 0.41 -22.26 -16.33
CA THR A 381 0.19 -21.59 -15.05
C THR A 381 -0.42 -20.21 -15.30
N VAL A 382 -1.71 -20.08 -15.00
CA VAL A 382 -2.41 -18.78 -15.00
C VAL A 382 -2.31 -18.18 -13.60
N LYS A 383 -1.49 -17.17 -13.45
CA LYS A 383 -1.20 -16.51 -12.17
C LYS A 383 -2.33 -15.57 -11.75
N VAL A 384 -2.47 -15.39 -10.45
CA VAL A 384 -3.43 -14.44 -9.85
C VAL A 384 -3.07 -13.01 -10.27
N PRO A 385 -4.00 -12.24 -10.88
CA PRO A 385 -3.65 -10.93 -11.44
C PRO A 385 -3.56 -9.81 -10.39
N ALA A 386 -4.10 -10.01 -9.18
CA ALA A 386 -4.09 -9.01 -8.11
C ALA A 386 -4.17 -9.66 -6.72
N GLU A 387 -3.62 -8.97 -5.73
CA GLU A 387 -3.68 -9.39 -4.33
C GLU A 387 -3.94 -8.19 -3.40
N LEU A 388 -4.39 -8.47 -2.19
CA LEU A 388 -4.49 -7.49 -1.12
C LEU A 388 -3.15 -7.36 -0.38
N THR A 389 -2.79 -6.14 0.00
CA THR A 389 -1.57 -5.85 0.77
C THR A 389 -1.88 -5.38 2.18
N SER A 390 -3.00 -4.69 2.39
CA SER A 390 -3.42 -4.27 3.73
C SER A 390 -4.91 -3.97 3.81
N VAL A 391 -5.44 -4.09 5.02
CA VAL A 391 -6.80 -3.68 5.37
C VAL A 391 -6.74 -2.87 6.67
N VAL A 392 -7.26 -1.66 6.65
CA VAL A 392 -7.48 -0.83 7.83
C VAL A 392 -8.97 -0.66 8.04
N ALA A 393 -9.51 -1.27 9.08
CA ALA A 393 -10.94 -1.22 9.39
C ALA A 393 -11.19 -0.28 10.58
N TRP A 394 -12.08 0.71 10.39
CA TRP A 394 -12.65 1.54 11.42
C TRP A 394 -14.06 1.08 11.74
N ALA A 395 -14.81 1.83 12.55
CA ALA A 395 -16.08 1.35 13.07
C ALA A 395 -17.13 1.03 11.97
N LYS A 396 -17.23 1.84 10.94
CA LYS A 396 -18.28 1.72 9.90
C LYS A 396 -17.75 1.62 8.48
N PHE A 397 -16.43 1.60 8.29
CA PHE A 397 -15.80 1.50 6.99
C PHE A 397 -14.45 0.78 7.08
N ALA A 398 -13.93 0.37 5.93
CA ALA A 398 -12.57 -0.14 5.78
C ALA A 398 -11.90 0.47 4.55
N VAL A 399 -10.60 0.71 4.66
CA VAL A 399 -9.75 1.00 3.50
C VAL A 399 -8.88 -0.21 3.21
N VAL A 400 -9.03 -0.72 2.00
CA VAL A 400 -8.35 -1.92 1.51
C VAL A 400 -7.36 -1.49 0.44
N LYS A 401 -6.12 -1.92 0.57
CA LYS A 401 -5.06 -1.71 -0.44
C LYS A 401 -4.66 -3.03 -1.04
N GLY A 402 -4.21 -2.96 -2.28
CA GLY A 402 -3.69 -4.10 -2.99
C GLY A 402 -2.77 -3.67 -4.13
N ARG A 403 -2.22 -4.66 -4.79
CA ARG A 403 -1.43 -4.50 -6.01
C ARG A 403 -1.92 -5.44 -7.10
N TYR A 404 -1.65 -5.11 -8.32
CA TYR A 404 -1.89 -5.99 -9.45
C TYR A 404 -0.59 -6.20 -10.24
N PHE A 405 -0.51 -7.31 -10.95
CA PHE A 405 0.71 -7.80 -11.58
C PHE A 405 0.66 -7.69 -13.11
N THR A 406 -0.53 -7.53 -13.67
CA THR A 406 -0.78 -7.43 -15.10
C THR A 406 -0.17 -6.15 -15.69
N SER A 407 0.07 -6.15 -17.00
CA SER A 407 0.59 -4.99 -17.75
C SER A 407 -0.30 -3.75 -17.62
N SER A 408 -1.61 -3.94 -17.51
CA SER A 408 -2.61 -2.91 -17.21
C SER A 408 -3.52 -3.36 -16.07
N ALA A 409 -4.26 -2.45 -15.45
CA ALA A 409 -5.19 -2.81 -14.39
C ALA A 409 -6.21 -3.86 -14.87
N PRO A 410 -6.42 -4.98 -14.14
CA PRO A 410 -7.36 -6.00 -14.55
C PRO A 410 -8.77 -5.44 -14.73
N ALA A 411 -9.46 -5.87 -15.78
CA ALA A 411 -10.81 -5.41 -16.07
C ALA A 411 -11.77 -5.76 -14.92
N GLY A 412 -12.53 -4.76 -14.45
CA GLY A 412 -13.46 -4.91 -13.34
C GLY A 412 -12.79 -5.20 -11.98
N LEU A 413 -11.50 -4.82 -11.82
CA LEU A 413 -10.81 -4.93 -10.53
C LEU A 413 -11.61 -4.22 -9.44
N THR A 414 -12.02 -4.97 -8.44
CA THR A 414 -12.80 -4.52 -7.29
C THR A 414 -12.42 -5.28 -6.03
N VAL A 415 -12.98 -4.88 -4.89
CA VAL A 415 -12.82 -5.60 -3.62
C VAL A 415 -14.19 -6.09 -3.15
N GLN A 416 -14.27 -7.36 -2.83
CA GLN A 416 -15.42 -7.96 -2.18
C GLN A 416 -15.19 -8.04 -0.67
N HIS A 417 -16.27 -7.92 0.09
CA HIS A 417 -16.27 -8.08 1.55
C HIS A 417 -17.37 -9.02 2.00
N ALA A 418 -17.15 -9.69 3.14
CA ALA A 418 -18.09 -10.65 3.72
C ALA A 418 -17.97 -10.74 5.24
N THR A 419 -19.06 -11.06 5.92
CA THR A 419 -19.07 -11.47 7.35
C THR A 419 -19.26 -12.99 7.52
N GLY A 420 -19.33 -13.73 6.44
CA GLY A 420 -19.54 -15.18 6.38
C GLY A 420 -19.29 -15.67 4.96
N SER A 421 -20.20 -16.53 4.43
CA SER A 421 -20.04 -17.10 3.09
C SER A 421 -20.52 -16.19 1.94
N SER A 422 -21.37 -15.20 2.24
CA SER A 422 -21.95 -14.30 1.23
C SER A 422 -21.07 -13.08 1.03
N TRP A 423 -20.53 -12.94 -0.18
CA TRP A 423 -19.64 -11.85 -0.59
C TRP A 423 -20.40 -10.77 -1.35
N SER A 424 -20.07 -9.51 -1.08
CA SER A 424 -20.61 -8.33 -1.77
C SER A 424 -19.48 -7.42 -2.25
N SER A 425 -19.69 -6.74 -3.38
CA SER A 425 -18.87 -5.63 -3.88
C SER A 425 -19.53 -4.27 -3.65
N ASP A 426 -20.62 -4.22 -2.87
CA ASP A 426 -21.38 -2.99 -2.63
C ASP A 426 -20.64 -2.03 -1.70
N ASN A 427 -21.15 -0.80 -1.65
CA ASN A 427 -20.71 0.24 -0.72
C ASN A 427 -19.26 0.72 -0.89
N ILE A 428 -18.66 0.55 -2.05
CA ILE A 428 -17.38 1.19 -2.37
C ILE A 428 -17.64 2.69 -2.61
N LEU A 429 -17.21 3.51 -1.67
CA LEU A 429 -17.38 4.97 -1.74
C LEU A 429 -16.31 5.63 -2.62
N LEU A 430 -15.07 5.19 -2.51
CA LEU A 430 -13.92 5.71 -3.28
C LEU A 430 -13.05 4.57 -3.74
N GLN A 431 -12.53 4.74 -4.94
CA GLN A 431 -11.59 3.83 -5.56
C GLN A 431 -10.46 4.64 -6.22
N GLU A 432 -9.25 4.19 -6.03
CA GLU A 432 -8.05 4.69 -6.69
C GLU A 432 -7.28 3.51 -7.28
N ILE A 433 -6.92 3.61 -8.56
CA ILE A 433 -6.04 2.65 -9.26
C ILE A 433 -4.85 3.46 -9.76
N ASN A 434 -3.67 3.16 -9.26
CA ASN A 434 -2.43 3.78 -9.68
C ASN A 434 -1.71 2.88 -10.68
N THR A 435 -1.67 3.30 -11.93
CA THR A 435 -1.08 2.53 -13.02
C THR A 435 0.44 2.58 -13.04
N SER A 436 1.05 3.61 -12.44
CA SER A 436 2.50 3.76 -12.43
C SER A 436 3.19 2.78 -11.47
N ASN A 437 2.59 2.52 -10.32
CA ASN A 437 3.12 1.58 -9.33
C ASN A 437 2.26 0.32 -9.17
N LYS A 438 1.29 0.13 -10.08
CA LYS A 438 0.40 -1.05 -10.13
C LYS A 438 -0.32 -1.35 -8.81
N THR A 439 -0.77 -0.31 -8.11
CA THR A 439 -1.49 -0.45 -6.84
C THR A 439 -2.94 -0.02 -6.98
N PHE A 440 -3.77 -0.50 -6.07
CA PHE A 440 -5.14 -0.02 -5.90
C PHE A 440 -5.49 0.19 -4.43
N LYS A 441 -6.43 1.09 -4.19
CA LYS A 441 -6.95 1.42 -2.88
C LYS A 441 -8.45 1.67 -2.99
N MET A 442 -9.24 1.07 -2.08
CA MET A 442 -10.69 1.19 -2.07
C MET A 442 -11.21 1.44 -0.65
N MET A 443 -12.19 2.33 -0.54
CA MET A 443 -12.89 2.61 0.71
C MET A 443 -14.28 1.98 0.65
N ILE A 444 -14.54 1.03 1.55
CA ILE A 444 -15.79 0.30 1.67
C ILE A 444 -16.53 0.81 2.90
N CYS A 445 -17.71 1.34 2.73
CA CYS A 445 -18.55 1.96 3.76
C CYS A 445 -19.71 1.05 4.19
N LYS A 446 -20.56 1.53 5.11
CA LYS A 446 -21.76 0.82 5.60
C LYS A 446 -21.45 -0.52 6.27
N LEU A 447 -20.27 -0.67 6.82
CA LEU A 447 -19.91 -1.84 7.61
C LEU A 447 -20.57 -1.79 9.00
N SER A 448 -20.84 -2.96 9.56
CA SER A 448 -21.27 -3.09 10.96
C SER A 448 -20.10 -2.93 11.90
N GLU A 449 -20.29 -2.21 13.00
CA GLU A 449 -19.27 -2.09 14.03
C GLU A 449 -19.00 -3.40 14.78
N ASN A 450 -17.82 -3.52 15.40
CA ASN A 450 -17.39 -4.66 16.22
C ASN A 450 -17.53 -6.02 15.52
N THR A 451 -17.42 -6.04 14.17
CA THR A 451 -17.74 -7.19 13.32
C THR A 451 -16.50 -7.63 12.55
N ASN A 452 -16.27 -8.94 12.48
CA ASN A 452 -15.20 -9.50 11.66
C ASN A 452 -15.63 -9.54 10.18
N TYR A 453 -14.82 -8.94 9.33
CA TYR A 453 -14.97 -8.96 7.89
C TYR A 453 -13.79 -9.66 7.23
N SER A 454 -14.06 -10.37 6.17
CA SER A 454 -13.06 -10.84 5.21
C SER A 454 -13.15 -10.01 3.93
N PHE A 455 -12.01 -9.72 3.32
CA PHE A 455 -11.89 -8.96 2.09
C PHE A 455 -11.07 -9.75 1.07
N ARG A 456 -11.43 -9.68 -0.20
CA ARG A 456 -10.69 -10.28 -1.30
C ARG A 456 -10.82 -9.43 -2.56
N PRO A 457 -9.82 -9.40 -3.44
CA PRO A 457 -9.97 -8.77 -4.75
C PRO A 457 -10.82 -9.67 -5.66
N ALA A 458 -11.42 -9.05 -6.67
CA ALA A 458 -12.14 -9.75 -7.72
C ALA A 458 -11.95 -9.02 -9.06
N THR A 459 -12.03 -9.76 -10.16
CA THR A 459 -11.95 -9.23 -11.52
C THR A 459 -13.14 -9.70 -12.36
N SER A 460 -13.36 -9.07 -13.52
CA SER A 460 -14.41 -9.52 -14.44
C SER A 460 -14.13 -10.89 -15.01
N LYS A 461 -12.87 -11.27 -15.21
CA LYS A 461 -12.47 -12.53 -15.82
C LYS A 461 -12.46 -13.69 -14.82
N ASP A 462 -11.79 -13.52 -13.68
CA ASP A 462 -11.58 -14.60 -12.72
C ASP A 462 -12.65 -14.65 -11.63
N GLY A 463 -13.47 -13.61 -11.52
CA GLY A 463 -14.34 -13.45 -10.37
C GLY A 463 -13.51 -13.18 -9.10
N ALA A 464 -13.78 -13.94 -8.05
CA ALA A 464 -13.08 -13.83 -6.78
C ALA A 464 -11.65 -14.40 -6.85
N LEU A 465 -10.67 -13.62 -6.38
CA LEU A 465 -9.27 -14.06 -6.30
C LEU A 465 -8.94 -14.70 -4.94
N ALA A 466 -7.91 -15.51 -4.91
CA ALA A 466 -7.56 -16.31 -3.72
C ALA A 466 -7.00 -15.48 -2.54
N SER A 467 -6.44 -14.28 -2.80
CA SER A 467 -5.91 -13.41 -1.75
C SER A 467 -7.03 -12.93 -0.82
N THR A 468 -7.05 -13.37 0.42
CA THR A 468 -8.06 -12.96 1.40
C THR A 468 -7.39 -12.39 2.64
N MET A 469 -7.85 -11.22 3.08
CA MET A 469 -7.44 -10.61 4.34
C MET A 469 -8.65 -10.39 5.24
N SER A 470 -8.47 -10.50 6.55
CA SER A 470 -9.54 -10.27 7.52
C SER A 470 -9.19 -9.12 8.44
N ALA A 471 -10.21 -8.34 8.79
CA ALA A 471 -10.11 -7.30 9.79
C ALA A 471 -11.39 -7.20 10.60
N LYS A 472 -11.25 -6.83 11.86
CA LYS A 472 -12.41 -6.55 12.73
C LYS A 472 -12.65 -5.05 12.76
N THR A 473 -13.89 -4.63 12.48
CA THR A 473 -14.28 -3.23 12.66
C THR A 473 -14.26 -2.83 14.13
N GLU A 474 -13.99 -1.57 14.39
CA GLU A 474 -14.02 -1.02 15.74
C GLU A 474 -15.45 -0.82 16.24
N SER A 475 -15.60 -0.59 17.54
CA SER A 475 -16.85 -0.10 18.11
C SER A 475 -16.96 1.40 17.93
N THR A 476 -18.17 1.89 17.77
CA THR A 476 -18.47 3.32 17.90
C THR A 476 -18.40 3.74 19.38
N ALA A 477 -18.17 5.01 19.62
CA ALA A 477 -18.27 5.62 20.94
C ALA A 477 -19.04 6.94 20.83
N THR A 478 -19.72 7.32 21.88
CA THR A 478 -20.45 8.60 21.95
C THR A 478 -20.17 9.27 23.27
N ILE A 479 -20.34 10.58 23.31
CA ILE A 479 -20.33 11.35 24.55
C ILE A 479 -21.77 11.40 25.05
N PRO A 480 -22.04 11.07 26.32
CA PRO A 480 -23.40 11.16 26.85
C PRO A 480 -23.97 12.58 26.68
N ASN A 481 -25.25 12.70 26.40
CA ASN A 481 -25.98 13.96 26.28
C ASN A 481 -25.45 14.92 25.19
N MET A 482 -24.94 14.40 24.07
CA MET A 482 -24.55 15.24 22.91
C MET A 482 -25.76 15.93 22.26
N ASN A 483 -26.99 15.44 22.51
CA ASN A 483 -28.24 16.07 22.09
C ASN A 483 -28.75 17.14 23.06
N PHE A 484 -28.05 17.40 24.16
CA PHE A 484 -28.35 18.40 25.20
C PHE A 484 -29.74 18.31 25.84
N ASP A 485 -30.39 17.16 25.82
CA ASP A 485 -31.71 16.94 26.41
C ASP A 485 -31.73 16.85 27.93
N GLN A 486 -30.62 16.38 28.52
CA GLN A 486 -30.54 16.11 29.96
C GLN A 486 -29.89 17.27 30.70
N TRP A 487 -30.52 17.73 31.78
CA TRP A 487 -30.08 18.84 32.63
C TRP A 487 -30.35 18.55 34.10
N GLY A 488 -29.42 18.88 34.95
CA GLY A 488 -29.59 18.84 36.39
C GLY A 488 -30.49 19.99 36.87
N SER A 489 -31.35 19.71 37.85
CA SER A 489 -32.31 20.68 38.38
C SER A 489 -31.77 21.34 39.66
N THR A 490 -31.01 22.42 39.53
CA THR A 490 -30.57 23.30 40.64
C THR A 490 -30.63 24.76 40.22
N SER A 491 -30.38 25.69 41.13
CA SER A 491 -30.29 27.12 40.82
C SER A 491 -29.14 27.41 39.84
N VAL A 492 -28.07 26.63 39.92
CA VAL A 492 -27.00 26.58 38.89
C VAL A 492 -27.38 25.51 37.86
N GLN A 493 -27.51 25.90 36.61
CA GLN A 493 -27.84 24.96 35.52
C GLN A 493 -26.61 24.21 35.10
N TYR A 494 -26.68 22.89 35.26
CA TYR A 494 -25.64 21.95 34.82
C TYR A 494 -26.17 21.14 33.64
N PRO A 495 -25.46 21.03 32.55
CA PRO A 495 -25.82 20.05 31.51
C PRO A 495 -25.61 18.63 32.03
N TYR A 496 -26.41 17.68 31.51
CA TYR A 496 -26.41 16.27 31.86
C TYR A 496 -27.02 16.02 33.28
N THR A 497 -26.32 15.32 34.18
CA THR A 497 -26.92 14.86 35.47
C THR A 497 -26.70 15.83 36.64
N GLY A 498 -25.95 16.91 36.47
CA GLY A 498 -25.69 17.89 37.55
C GLY A 498 -24.20 18.20 37.70
N LYS A 499 -23.84 18.75 38.87
CA LYS A 499 -22.45 19.12 39.18
C LYS A 499 -21.51 17.90 39.20
N ASN A 500 -20.29 18.09 38.73
CA ASN A 500 -19.24 17.05 38.73
C ASN A 500 -19.70 15.74 38.02
N ASN A 501 -20.46 15.87 36.96
CA ASN A 501 -20.98 14.72 36.23
C ASN A 501 -19.90 13.99 35.38
N GLY A 502 -18.70 14.56 35.29
CA GLY A 502 -17.55 13.97 34.59
C GLY A 502 -17.69 13.95 33.07
N VAL A 503 -18.65 14.67 32.49
CA VAL A 503 -18.93 14.68 31.05
C VAL A 503 -18.96 16.11 30.51
N TRP A 504 -19.90 16.91 31.02
CA TRP A 504 -20.15 18.28 30.53
C TRP A 504 -20.09 19.29 31.67
N ASP A 505 -19.46 20.42 31.44
CA ASP A 505 -19.50 21.56 32.33
C ASP A 505 -19.58 22.88 31.56
N THR A 506 -19.76 23.97 32.29
CA THR A 506 -19.96 25.33 31.79
C THR A 506 -19.29 26.33 32.73
N ALA A 507 -19.24 27.59 32.35
CA ALA A 507 -18.82 28.68 33.25
C ALA A 507 -19.80 28.98 34.39
N ASN A 508 -20.99 28.36 34.42
CA ASN A 508 -22.03 28.63 35.43
C ASN A 508 -21.57 28.41 36.85
N GLU A 509 -20.82 27.30 37.09
CA GLU A 509 -20.31 26.99 38.44
C GLU A 509 -19.40 28.09 38.97
N GLY A 510 -18.42 28.51 38.15
CA GLY A 510 -17.51 29.59 38.52
C GLY A 510 -18.27 30.89 38.79
N LEU A 511 -19.29 31.18 37.99
CA LEU A 511 -20.13 32.37 38.14
C LEU A 511 -21.04 32.28 39.36
N SER A 512 -21.51 31.12 39.75
CA SER A 512 -22.41 30.93 40.92
C SER A 512 -21.82 31.42 42.23
N SER A 513 -20.51 31.49 42.37
CA SER A 513 -19.80 32.04 43.53
C SER A 513 -19.80 33.59 43.58
N ILE A 514 -20.13 34.25 42.47
CA ILE A 514 -20.04 35.70 42.30
C ILE A 514 -21.29 36.35 41.70
N SER A 515 -22.20 35.56 41.11
CA SER A 515 -23.43 36.02 40.47
C SER A 515 -24.49 34.92 40.55
N THR A 516 -25.77 35.31 40.56
CA THR A 516 -26.89 34.35 40.51
C THR A 516 -27.32 34.01 39.07
N ASN A 517 -26.64 34.54 38.08
CA ASN A 517 -27.05 34.41 36.67
C ASN A 517 -26.30 33.26 35.98
N ASN A 518 -27.03 32.31 35.46
CA ASN A 518 -26.50 31.35 34.50
C ASN A 518 -26.27 32.03 33.16
N ILE A 519 -25.12 31.82 32.51
CA ILE A 519 -24.79 32.27 31.15
C ILE A 519 -24.93 31.15 30.14
N THR A 520 -25.04 29.92 30.61
CA THR A 520 -25.41 28.75 29.84
C THR A 520 -26.66 28.13 30.44
N THR A 521 -27.70 28.00 29.63
CA THR A 521 -29.04 27.61 30.12
C THR A 521 -29.66 26.57 29.21
N LYS A 522 -30.59 25.78 29.80
CA LYS A 522 -31.48 24.90 29.05
C LYS A 522 -32.47 25.76 28.24
N GLU A 523 -32.57 25.49 26.95
CA GLU A 523 -33.61 26.02 26.07
C GLU A 523 -34.60 24.90 25.74
N THR A 524 -35.92 25.22 25.83
CA THR A 524 -36.99 24.23 25.59
C THR A 524 -38.05 24.69 24.59
N SER A 525 -38.04 25.98 24.24
CA SER A 525 -39.03 26.57 23.34
C SER A 525 -38.50 26.72 21.90
N ASP A 526 -37.23 26.97 21.75
CA ASP A 526 -36.56 27.20 20.48
C ASP A 526 -35.46 26.12 20.31
N VAL A 527 -35.84 24.97 19.82
CA VAL A 527 -35.03 23.73 19.75
C VAL A 527 -35.20 23.06 18.40
N VAL A 528 -34.26 22.23 18.04
CA VAL A 528 -34.43 21.28 16.94
C VAL A 528 -35.25 20.09 17.45
N LYS A 529 -34.89 19.58 18.65
CA LYS A 529 -35.58 18.48 19.29
C LYS A 529 -35.30 18.49 20.78
N GLY A 530 -36.28 18.06 21.61
CA GLY A 530 -36.13 17.91 23.04
C GLY A 530 -35.76 19.21 23.77
N SER A 531 -34.46 19.40 24.03
CA SER A 531 -33.94 20.68 24.56
C SER A 531 -32.54 20.97 23.98
N ALA A 532 -32.25 22.27 23.88
CA ALA A 532 -30.97 22.77 23.37
C ALA A 532 -30.17 23.46 24.48
N VAL A 533 -28.89 23.71 24.23
CA VAL A 533 -28.08 24.60 25.06
C VAL A 533 -28.10 26.02 24.49
N ARG A 534 -28.43 27.00 25.35
CA ARG A 534 -28.35 28.42 25.06
C ARG A 534 -27.20 29.05 25.85
N MET A 535 -26.25 29.64 25.15
CA MET A 535 -25.02 30.25 25.67
C MET A 535 -25.06 31.75 25.39
N GLU A 536 -24.96 32.58 26.43
CA GLU A 536 -25.00 34.04 26.31
C GLU A 536 -23.75 34.65 26.96
N SER A 537 -23.03 35.49 26.22
CA SER A 537 -21.88 36.23 26.74
C SER A 537 -22.29 37.41 27.60
N LYS A 538 -21.73 37.55 28.81
CA LYS A 538 -22.08 38.62 29.76
C LYS A 538 -20.85 39.22 30.42
N THR A 539 -20.95 40.46 30.85
CA THR A 539 -19.97 41.03 31.77
C THR A 539 -20.36 40.72 33.21
N VAL A 540 -19.45 40.18 33.98
CA VAL A 540 -19.64 39.79 35.37
C VAL A 540 -18.64 40.55 36.26
N SER A 541 -18.96 40.73 37.57
CA SER A 541 -18.07 41.40 38.50
C SER A 541 -17.44 40.37 39.46
N ILE A 542 -16.11 40.22 39.42
CA ILE A 542 -15.33 39.37 40.31
C ILE A 542 -14.61 40.30 41.27
N VAL A 543 -15.04 40.29 42.56
CA VAL A 543 -14.43 41.14 43.64
C VAL A 543 -14.29 42.61 43.17
N GLY A 544 -15.33 43.18 42.53
CA GLY A 544 -15.33 44.58 42.06
C GLY A 544 -14.60 44.80 40.73
N VAL A 545 -13.96 43.81 40.16
CA VAL A 545 -13.35 43.87 38.81
C VAL A 545 -14.35 43.32 37.79
N LYS A 546 -14.71 44.14 36.80
CA LYS A 546 -15.54 43.66 35.67
C LYS A 546 -14.73 42.77 34.74
N LYS A 547 -15.23 41.56 34.46
CA LYS A 547 -14.66 40.62 33.52
C LYS A 547 -15.73 40.14 32.54
N PHE A 548 -15.32 39.94 31.31
CA PHE A 548 -16.16 39.33 30.29
C PHE A 548 -16.19 37.83 30.51
N ALA A 549 -17.36 37.20 30.42
CA ALA A 549 -17.54 35.74 30.48
C ALA A 549 -18.37 35.32 29.28
N ALA A 550 -17.78 34.48 28.43
CA ALA A 550 -18.47 33.87 27.31
C ALA A 550 -19.39 32.75 27.81
N GLY A 551 -20.64 32.72 27.32
CA GLY A 551 -21.48 31.54 27.48
C GLY A 551 -20.83 30.35 26.76
N ASN A 552 -20.63 29.28 27.47
CA ASN A 552 -19.91 28.08 26.95
C ASN A 552 -20.46 26.78 27.50
N ILE A 553 -20.18 25.70 26.78
CA ILE A 553 -20.28 24.32 27.24
C ILE A 553 -19.09 23.56 26.73
N TYR A 554 -18.51 22.70 27.55
CA TYR A 554 -17.33 21.91 27.20
C TYR A 554 -17.38 20.54 27.87
N THR A 555 -16.70 19.59 27.26
CA THR A 555 -16.45 18.28 27.89
C THR A 555 -15.31 18.41 28.87
N GLY A 556 -15.58 18.02 30.14
CA GLY A 556 -14.63 18.15 31.25
C GLY A 556 -15.29 18.62 32.52
N ASP A 557 -14.49 19.23 33.41
CA ASP A 557 -14.93 19.74 34.70
C ASP A 557 -14.36 21.13 34.96
N PHE A 558 -15.18 21.97 35.61
CA PHE A 558 -14.74 23.23 36.20
C PHE A 558 -13.94 22.93 37.49
N GLU A 559 -12.80 23.59 37.69
CA GLU A 559 -11.97 23.39 38.87
C GLU A 559 -12.17 24.51 39.90
N GLU A 560 -11.81 25.73 39.53
CA GLU A 560 -11.93 26.87 40.48
C GLU A 560 -11.92 28.24 39.75
N VAL A 561 -12.40 29.25 40.45
CA VAL A 561 -12.18 30.67 40.12
C VAL A 561 -10.88 31.10 40.74
N THR A 562 -9.98 31.71 39.97
CA THR A 562 -8.74 32.32 40.48
C THR A 562 -8.92 33.84 40.64
N ILE A 563 -8.36 34.44 41.69
CA ILE A 563 -8.46 35.85 42.01
C ILE A 563 -7.21 36.61 41.58
N SER A 564 -6.06 36.00 41.66
CA SER A 564 -4.77 36.63 41.33
C SER A 564 -3.83 35.64 40.67
N PRO A 565 -3.68 35.67 39.33
CA PRO A 565 -4.45 36.49 38.37
C PRO A 565 -5.92 36.07 38.29
N ALA A 566 -6.81 37.05 38.05
CA ALA A 566 -8.25 36.78 38.00
C ALA A 566 -8.61 35.95 36.71
N GLY A 567 -9.23 34.80 36.93
CA GLY A 567 -9.59 33.89 35.85
C GLY A 567 -10.32 32.65 36.34
N ALA A 568 -10.23 31.59 35.58
CA ALA A 568 -10.77 30.26 35.92
C ALA A 568 -9.79 29.16 35.53
N ARG A 569 -9.80 28.09 36.29
CA ARG A 569 -9.14 26.83 35.97
C ARG A 569 -10.16 25.80 35.58
N LEU A 570 -9.87 25.12 34.50
CA LEU A 570 -10.75 24.12 33.86
C LEU A 570 -9.92 22.91 33.50
N ASN A 571 -10.55 21.75 33.55
CA ASN A 571 -10.01 20.49 33.05
C ASN A 571 -10.85 20.09 31.82
N TRP A 572 -10.30 20.24 30.64
CA TRP A 572 -10.99 19.89 29.40
C TRP A 572 -10.68 18.47 28.97
N GLY A 573 -11.69 17.81 28.40
CA GLY A 573 -11.58 16.48 27.81
C GLY A 573 -12.11 15.37 28.71
N ILE A 574 -12.67 14.37 28.06
CA ILE A 574 -13.19 13.16 28.69
C ILE A 574 -12.61 11.92 28.05
N LYS A 575 -12.63 10.80 28.75
CA LYS A 575 -12.20 9.50 28.19
C LYS A 575 -13.05 9.15 26.96
N PHE A 576 -12.38 8.86 25.87
CA PHE A 576 -13.03 8.57 24.61
C PHE A 576 -12.08 7.78 23.70
N SER A 577 -12.56 6.68 23.12
CA SER A 577 -11.73 5.77 22.30
C SER A 577 -12.24 5.59 20.87
N GLY A 578 -13.31 6.28 20.46
CA GLY A 578 -13.84 6.21 19.11
C GLY A 578 -13.04 7.02 18.10
N ARG A 579 -13.08 6.62 16.85
CA ARG A 579 -12.51 7.36 15.70
C ARG A 579 -13.62 7.81 14.75
N PRO A 580 -14.44 8.81 15.11
CA PRO A 580 -15.45 9.36 14.20
C PRO A 580 -14.78 10.10 13.05
N VAL A 581 -15.42 10.13 11.90
CA VAL A 581 -14.95 10.86 10.72
C VAL A 581 -15.40 12.31 10.71
N ALA A 582 -16.49 12.61 11.43
CA ALA A 582 -17.05 13.95 11.54
C ALA A 582 -17.90 14.09 12.81
N VAL A 583 -18.22 15.34 13.16
CA VAL A 583 -19.30 15.73 14.06
C VAL A 583 -20.34 16.50 13.27
N LYS A 584 -21.60 16.21 13.45
CA LYS A 584 -22.74 16.99 12.94
C LYS A 584 -23.58 17.54 14.08
N GLY A 585 -24.42 18.49 13.79
CA GLY A 585 -25.40 19.07 14.71
C GLY A 585 -26.02 20.30 14.13
N TYR A 586 -26.65 21.08 15.00
CA TYR A 586 -27.32 22.32 14.64
C TYR A 586 -26.89 23.45 15.54
N TYR A 587 -26.82 24.67 14.99
CA TYR A 587 -26.55 25.86 15.77
C TYR A 587 -27.36 27.06 15.26
N LYS A 588 -27.55 28.04 16.16
CA LYS A 588 -28.00 29.40 15.87
C LYS A 588 -27.04 30.36 16.51
N TYR A 589 -26.90 31.54 15.94
CA TYR A 589 -26.00 32.54 16.49
C TYR A 589 -26.52 33.97 16.25
N THR A 590 -26.48 34.80 17.30
CA THR A 590 -26.70 36.22 17.22
C THR A 590 -25.47 36.92 17.78
N PRO A 591 -24.54 37.38 16.91
CA PRO A 591 -23.36 38.10 17.35
C PRO A 591 -23.71 39.50 17.87
N GLN A 592 -22.88 40.00 18.77
CA GLN A 592 -22.81 41.40 19.14
C GLN A 592 -21.46 41.99 18.72
N THR A 593 -21.33 43.32 18.83
CA THR A 593 -20.07 44.01 18.60
C THR A 593 -19.09 43.72 19.75
N ILE A 594 -17.85 43.39 19.45
CA ILE A 594 -16.78 43.25 20.44
C ILE A 594 -16.50 44.63 21.07
N THR A 595 -16.86 44.75 22.34
CA THR A 595 -16.64 45.98 23.14
C THR A 595 -15.75 45.72 24.35
N THR A 596 -15.56 44.44 24.71
CA THR A 596 -14.66 44.01 25.79
C THR A 596 -13.53 43.19 25.19
N TYR A 597 -12.30 43.52 25.52
CA TYR A 597 -11.11 42.81 25.00
C TYR A 597 -9.91 42.98 25.94
N ASP A 598 -9.01 42.05 25.89
CA ASP A 598 -7.69 42.20 26.51
C ASP A 598 -6.75 43.05 25.64
N SER A 599 -5.59 43.41 26.16
CA SER A 599 -4.63 44.30 25.45
C SER A 599 -4.13 43.69 24.12
N SER A 600 -4.02 42.37 24.00
CA SER A 600 -3.53 41.71 22.79
C SER A 600 -4.59 41.62 21.69
N HIS A 601 -5.86 41.72 22.05
CA HIS A 601 -6.99 41.66 21.13
C HIS A 601 -7.71 43.03 20.91
N SER A 602 -7.10 44.15 21.30
CA SER A 602 -7.66 45.49 21.12
C SER A 602 -7.98 45.84 19.68
N HIS A 603 -7.29 45.24 18.71
CA HIS A 603 -7.51 45.40 17.28
C HIS A 603 -8.88 44.84 16.80
N LEU A 604 -9.55 44.03 17.62
CA LEU A 604 -10.87 43.47 17.33
C LEU A 604 -12.03 44.40 17.80
N SER A 605 -11.73 45.47 18.49
CA SER A 605 -12.74 46.43 18.95
C SER A 605 -13.61 46.91 17.79
N GLY A 606 -14.92 46.89 17.98
CA GLY A 606 -15.89 47.32 16.96
C GLY A 606 -16.21 46.26 15.90
N GLN A 607 -15.51 45.10 15.89
CA GLN A 607 -15.82 44.01 14.98
C GLN A 607 -16.98 43.15 15.52
N SER A 608 -17.61 42.38 14.63
CA SER A 608 -18.64 41.42 15.02
C SER A 608 -17.98 40.24 15.75
N ASP A 609 -18.55 39.82 16.87
CA ASP A 609 -18.11 38.65 17.62
C ASP A 609 -18.34 37.35 16.82
N LYS A 610 -17.73 36.27 17.24
CA LYS A 610 -17.87 34.92 16.60
C LYS A 610 -18.25 33.88 17.62
N CYS A 611 -19.19 33.03 17.24
CA CYS A 611 -19.35 31.75 17.95
C CYS A 611 -18.28 30.75 17.52
N GLN A 612 -18.05 29.75 18.34
CA GLN A 612 -17.10 28.65 18.02
C GLN A 612 -17.67 27.32 18.49
N ILE A 613 -17.47 26.29 17.66
CA ILE A 613 -17.59 24.87 17.99
C ILE A 613 -16.24 24.23 17.68
N GLN A 614 -15.62 23.58 18.67
CA GLN A 614 -14.35 22.89 18.48
C GLN A 614 -14.50 21.42 18.87
N VAL A 615 -13.87 20.55 18.10
CA VAL A 615 -13.79 19.11 18.37
C VAL A 615 -12.37 18.63 18.18
N ALA A 616 -11.81 18.02 19.20
CA ALA A 616 -10.49 17.40 19.13
C ALA A 616 -10.51 15.99 19.72
N LEU A 617 -9.79 15.09 19.06
CA LEU A 617 -9.45 13.76 19.58
C LEU A 617 -7.99 13.77 19.98
N ALA A 618 -7.66 13.26 21.14
CA ALA A 618 -6.33 13.39 21.72
C ALA A 618 -5.79 12.08 22.30
N ASP A 619 -4.46 11.97 22.33
CA ASP A 619 -3.74 10.96 23.09
C ASP A 619 -3.45 11.47 24.50
N GLY A 620 -4.22 11.00 25.48
CA GLY A 620 -4.07 11.41 26.89
C GLY A 620 -2.76 10.99 27.54
N SER A 621 -2.02 10.05 26.96
CA SER A 621 -0.72 9.62 27.48
C SER A 621 0.34 10.72 27.44
N THR A 622 0.13 11.75 26.60
CA THR A 622 1.05 12.89 26.41
C THR A 622 0.53 14.20 27.00
N CYS A 623 -0.61 14.17 27.71
CA CYS A 623 -1.22 15.35 28.29
C CYS A 623 -0.57 15.73 29.63
N SER A 624 -0.35 17.04 29.84
CA SER A 624 -0.08 17.59 31.21
C SER A 624 -1.37 17.59 31.97
N THR A 625 -1.46 16.85 33.07
CA THR A 625 -2.66 16.79 33.92
C THR A 625 -2.42 17.40 35.25
N ASN A 626 -3.45 18.05 35.81
CA ASN A 626 -3.44 18.52 37.18
C ASN A 626 -3.81 17.42 38.20
N ASN A 627 -4.35 16.32 37.69
CA ASN A 627 -4.74 15.15 38.46
C ASN A 627 -4.52 13.87 37.65
N SER A 628 -4.75 12.70 38.24
CA SER A 628 -4.56 11.38 37.65
C SER A 628 -5.55 11.02 36.52
N ASN A 629 -6.40 11.94 36.07
CA ASN A 629 -7.48 11.66 35.12
C ASN A 629 -7.19 12.13 33.66
N TYR A 630 -5.98 12.61 33.34
CA TYR A 630 -5.58 12.97 31.98
C TYR A 630 -6.47 14.04 31.33
N TYR A 631 -6.72 15.16 31.98
CA TYR A 631 -7.40 16.33 31.40
C TYR A 631 -6.41 17.31 30.76
N PHE A 632 -6.88 18.06 29.78
CA PHE A 632 -6.17 19.24 29.31
C PHE A 632 -6.44 20.40 30.25
N PHE A 633 -5.44 20.81 30.98
CA PHE A 633 -5.55 21.88 31.94
C PHE A 633 -5.55 23.26 31.27
N VAL A 634 -6.58 24.06 31.52
CA VAL A 634 -6.74 25.45 31.08
C VAL A 634 -6.73 26.37 32.30
N ASP A 635 -5.93 27.44 32.23
CA ASP A 635 -5.88 28.49 33.24
C ASP A 635 -5.97 29.85 32.53
N THR A 636 -7.17 30.41 32.47
CA THR A 636 -7.43 31.65 31.76
C THR A 636 -6.78 32.88 32.42
N GLY A 637 -6.55 32.83 33.74
CA GLY A 637 -5.82 33.87 34.49
C GLY A 637 -4.34 33.95 34.12
N SER A 638 -3.73 32.81 33.81
CA SER A 638 -2.32 32.68 33.47
C SER A 638 -2.07 32.53 31.96
N ASN A 639 -3.09 32.71 31.11
CA ASN A 639 -3.04 32.52 29.67
C ASN A 639 -2.52 31.13 29.26
N LYS A 640 -2.88 30.09 30.00
CA LYS A 640 -2.51 28.71 29.70
C LYS A 640 -3.70 28.01 29.04
N PHE A 641 -3.56 27.74 27.76
CA PHE A 641 -4.63 27.19 26.91
C PHE A 641 -4.19 25.91 26.19
N VAL A 642 -5.15 25.18 25.68
CA VAL A 642 -4.88 24.05 24.78
C VAL A 642 -4.55 24.62 23.39
N ASP A 643 -3.42 24.20 22.84
CA ASP A 643 -3.07 24.50 21.47
C ASP A 643 -3.88 23.60 20.52
N PHE A 644 -4.90 24.14 19.86
CA PHE A 644 -5.70 23.47 18.85
C PHE A 644 -5.09 23.65 17.44
N SER A 645 -3.83 23.32 17.30
CA SER A 645 -3.15 23.31 16.00
C SER A 645 -2.65 21.93 15.65
N MET A 646 -2.39 21.68 14.37
CA MET A 646 -1.81 20.43 13.90
C MET A 646 -0.36 20.22 14.37
N SER A 647 0.30 21.26 14.92
CA SER A 647 1.62 21.14 15.55
C SER A 647 1.56 20.50 16.95
N ASN A 648 0.40 20.52 17.61
CA ASN A 648 0.21 19.86 18.90
C ASN A 648 0.20 18.33 18.73
N LYS A 649 1.29 17.68 19.10
CA LYS A 649 1.47 16.22 18.98
C LYS A 649 0.47 15.39 19.82
N THR A 650 -0.17 16.00 20.81
CA THR A 650 -1.19 15.37 21.64
C THR A 650 -2.50 15.17 20.86
N LEU A 651 -2.79 16.04 19.88
CA LEU A 651 -3.99 15.95 19.07
C LEU A 651 -3.81 14.89 17.97
N ILE A 652 -4.76 13.97 17.90
CA ILE A 652 -4.87 12.94 16.83
C ILE A 652 -5.71 13.46 15.68
N ALA A 653 -6.82 14.13 16.00
CA ALA A 653 -7.70 14.73 15.01
C ALA A 653 -8.33 16.00 15.58
N PHE A 654 -8.63 16.95 14.72
CA PHE A 654 -9.18 18.24 15.11
C PHE A 654 -9.96 18.90 13.97
N ASN A 655 -11.01 19.63 14.33
CA ASN A 655 -11.63 20.64 13.47
C ASN A 655 -12.43 21.63 14.31
N LYS A 656 -12.72 22.82 13.74
CA LYS A 656 -13.54 23.83 14.36
C LYS A 656 -14.44 24.55 13.35
N LEU A 657 -15.56 25.06 13.84
CA LEU A 657 -16.41 26.03 13.18
C LEU A 657 -16.28 27.36 13.95
N GLU A 658 -15.98 28.44 13.25
CA GLU A 658 -16.07 29.82 13.75
C GLU A 658 -16.94 30.64 12.82
N SER A 659 -17.88 31.39 13.36
CA SER A 659 -18.78 32.21 12.53
C SER A 659 -19.17 33.49 13.23
N SER A 660 -19.05 34.60 12.50
CA SER A 660 -19.63 35.90 12.87
C SER A 660 -20.98 36.14 12.21
N GLU A 661 -21.48 35.19 11.43
CA GLU A 661 -22.75 35.34 10.72
C GLU A 661 -23.91 35.22 11.69
N LYS A 662 -24.92 36.13 11.54
CA LYS A 662 -26.17 36.05 12.26
C LYS A 662 -27.02 34.91 11.67
N VAL A 663 -27.25 33.87 12.45
CA VAL A 663 -28.03 32.67 12.09
C VAL A 663 -29.30 32.64 12.94
N THR A 664 -30.42 33.02 12.35
CA THR A 664 -31.70 33.23 13.07
C THR A 664 -32.55 31.98 13.24
N SER A 665 -32.31 30.96 12.41
CA SER A 665 -32.93 29.64 12.52
C SER A 665 -31.83 28.59 12.62
N TYR A 666 -32.12 27.43 13.23
CA TYR A 666 -31.13 26.37 13.34
C TYR A 666 -30.56 25.96 11.98
N ARG A 667 -29.26 26.08 11.88
CA ARG A 667 -28.46 25.67 10.71
C ARG A 667 -27.75 24.39 11.02
N ALA A 668 -27.93 23.39 10.18
CA ALA A 668 -27.14 22.16 10.25
C ALA A 668 -25.67 22.45 9.94
N PHE A 669 -24.78 21.79 10.64
CA PHE A 669 -23.35 21.79 10.32
C PHE A 669 -22.82 20.36 10.31
N THR A 670 -21.74 20.15 9.58
CA THR A 670 -20.89 18.95 9.64
C THR A 670 -19.45 19.42 9.69
N LEU A 671 -18.70 18.96 10.68
CA LEU A 671 -17.27 19.19 10.84
C LEU A 671 -16.51 17.88 10.56
N PRO A 672 -15.99 17.65 9.36
CA PRO A 672 -15.09 16.55 9.09
C PRO A 672 -13.83 16.68 9.95
N LEU A 673 -13.42 15.64 10.64
CA LEU A 673 -12.24 15.68 11.50
C LEU A 673 -10.96 15.50 10.67
N GLY A 674 -10.06 16.47 10.75
CA GLY A 674 -8.73 16.40 10.17
C GLY A 674 -7.83 15.52 11.02
N TYR A 675 -7.63 14.26 10.60
CA TYR A 675 -6.74 13.32 11.27
C TYR A 675 -5.29 13.59 10.91
N ARG A 676 -4.43 13.66 11.92
CA ARG A 676 -2.98 13.73 11.77
C ARG A 676 -2.35 12.34 11.76
N ASP A 677 -2.88 11.42 12.54
CA ASP A 677 -2.39 10.04 12.64
C ASP A 677 -3.56 9.07 12.69
N ILE A 678 -3.79 8.36 11.60
CA ILE A 678 -4.86 7.37 11.48
C ILE A 678 -4.56 6.07 12.22
N ASN A 679 -3.30 5.81 12.59
CA ASN A 679 -2.88 4.59 13.28
C ASN A 679 -3.11 4.68 14.79
N LYS A 680 -3.19 5.91 15.33
CA LYS A 680 -3.45 6.12 16.74
C LYS A 680 -4.93 6.13 17.06
N LYS A 681 -5.30 5.48 18.16
CA LYS A 681 -6.62 5.60 18.76
C LYS A 681 -6.60 6.72 19.79
N PRO A 682 -7.62 7.58 19.82
CA PRO A 682 -7.75 8.56 20.87
C PRO A 682 -8.03 7.89 22.21
N THR A 683 -7.59 8.50 23.28
CA THR A 683 -7.95 8.16 24.64
C THR A 683 -8.86 9.21 25.26
N PHE A 684 -8.91 10.40 24.65
CA PHE A 684 -9.72 11.55 25.06
C PHE A 684 -10.38 12.25 23.88
N ALA A 685 -11.55 12.85 24.14
CA ALA A 685 -12.19 13.82 23.26
C ALA A 685 -12.41 15.13 24.01
N ILE A 686 -12.20 16.23 23.29
CA ILE A 686 -12.59 17.59 23.70
C ILE A 686 -13.65 18.04 22.73
N LEU A 687 -14.80 18.46 23.25
CA LEU A 687 -15.84 19.15 22.50
C LEU A 687 -16.18 20.43 23.27
N THR A 688 -16.05 21.58 22.62
CA THR A 688 -16.38 22.86 23.22
C THR A 688 -17.28 23.67 22.30
N CYS A 689 -18.22 24.41 22.90
CA CYS A 689 -19.02 25.42 22.20
C CYS A 689 -19.02 26.70 23.02
N CYS A 690 -18.98 27.85 22.36
CA CYS A 690 -19.06 29.12 23.04
C CYS A 690 -19.67 30.19 22.15
N SER A 691 -20.33 31.17 22.79
CA SER A 691 -20.96 32.32 22.15
C SER A 691 -19.94 33.41 21.78
N SER A 692 -18.71 33.34 22.31
CA SER A 692 -17.61 34.25 21.98
C SER A 692 -16.29 33.48 21.94
N TYR A 693 -15.67 33.41 20.76
CA TYR A 693 -14.53 32.53 20.46
C TYR A 693 -13.23 32.88 21.20
N LEU A 694 -13.12 34.11 21.72
CA LEU A 694 -11.99 34.55 22.55
C LEU A 694 -12.41 34.78 24.01
N GLY A 695 -13.44 34.05 24.46
CA GLY A 695 -13.92 34.12 25.83
C GLY A 695 -12.82 33.78 26.87
N ASP A 696 -11.91 32.87 26.54
CA ASP A 696 -10.77 32.52 27.38
C ASP A 696 -9.79 33.68 27.58
N TYR A 697 -9.77 34.65 26.66
CA TYR A 697 -9.04 35.92 26.73
C TYR A 697 -9.91 37.08 27.23
N PHE A 698 -11.06 36.81 27.86
CA PHE A 698 -12.02 37.79 28.32
C PHE A 698 -12.41 38.79 27.23
N THR A 699 -12.45 38.35 25.97
CA THR A 699 -12.68 39.15 24.79
C THR A 699 -13.97 38.74 24.07
N GLY A 700 -14.87 39.69 23.75
CA GLY A 700 -16.09 39.41 22.99
C GLY A 700 -17.12 40.51 23.06
N GLY A 701 -18.30 40.24 22.49
CA GLY A 701 -19.48 41.11 22.47
C GLY A 701 -20.49 40.72 23.53
N GLU A 702 -20.74 41.60 24.53
CA GLU A 702 -21.76 41.35 25.55
C GLU A 702 -23.12 41.18 24.88
N GLY A 703 -23.85 40.10 25.25
CA GLY A 703 -25.14 39.75 24.62
C GLY A 703 -25.03 38.94 23.35
N SER A 704 -23.81 38.47 22.97
CA SER A 704 -23.68 37.45 21.92
C SER A 704 -24.34 36.13 22.41
N VAL A 705 -25.23 35.55 21.60
CA VAL A 705 -26.00 34.37 21.96
C VAL A 705 -25.82 33.25 20.93
N MET A 706 -25.40 32.09 21.39
CA MET A 706 -25.36 30.87 20.60
C MET A 706 -26.32 29.82 21.16
N HIS A 707 -27.02 29.13 20.29
CA HIS A 707 -27.71 27.92 20.60
C HIS A 707 -27.03 26.74 19.88
N ALA A 708 -26.96 25.58 20.53
CA ALA A 708 -26.47 24.35 19.94
C ALA A 708 -27.39 23.19 20.31
N ASP A 709 -27.61 22.24 19.36
CA ASP A 709 -28.57 21.16 19.53
C ASP A 709 -28.19 19.95 18.67
N GLU A 710 -28.61 18.75 19.12
CA GLU A 710 -28.54 17.48 18.39
C GLU A 710 -27.15 17.16 17.80
N PHE A 711 -26.11 17.23 18.64
CA PHE A 711 -24.77 16.83 18.21
C PHE A 711 -24.65 15.32 18.13
N GLU A 712 -23.92 14.84 17.13
CA GLU A 712 -23.71 13.42 16.90
C GLU A 712 -22.36 13.17 16.20
N PHE A 713 -21.64 12.11 16.62
CA PHE A 713 -20.48 11.65 15.90
C PHE A 713 -20.89 10.80 14.69
N ILE A 714 -20.28 11.07 13.55
CA ILE A 714 -20.42 10.29 12.33
C ILE A 714 -19.20 9.38 12.18
N TYR A 715 -19.45 8.08 11.97
CA TYR A 715 -18.40 7.07 11.83
C TYR A 715 -18.28 6.53 10.40
N ASP A 716 -19.27 6.74 9.57
CA ASP A 716 -19.27 6.32 8.18
C ASP A 716 -18.97 7.52 7.25
N PRO A 717 -17.90 7.47 6.44
CA PRO A 717 -17.59 8.56 5.51
C PRO A 717 -18.70 8.85 4.49
N SER A 718 -19.56 7.87 4.19
CA SER A 718 -20.68 8.06 3.26
C SER A 718 -21.84 8.86 3.89
N ASP A 719 -21.92 8.90 5.22
CA ASP A 719 -22.94 9.66 5.96
C ASP A 719 -22.49 11.09 6.30
N ALA A 720 -21.19 11.36 6.20
CA ALA A 720 -20.62 12.67 6.45
C ALA A 720 -20.85 13.60 5.25
N ALA A 721 -21.41 14.80 5.51
CA ALA A 721 -21.57 15.83 4.50
C ALA A 721 -20.20 16.48 4.18
N MET A 722 -19.34 15.74 3.54
CA MET A 722 -18.02 16.15 3.06
C MET A 722 -18.10 16.57 1.60
N THR A 723 -17.27 17.53 1.20
CA THR A 723 -16.99 17.77 -0.22
C THR A 723 -16.20 16.62 -0.82
N ASP A 724 -16.18 16.47 -2.14
CA ASP A 724 -15.40 15.42 -2.80
C ASP A 724 -13.89 15.55 -2.49
N GLN A 725 -13.39 16.79 -2.37
CA GLN A 725 -12.01 17.04 -1.98
C GLN A 725 -11.74 16.56 -0.54
N GLN A 726 -12.59 16.89 0.42
CA GLN A 726 -12.45 16.45 1.81
C GLN A 726 -12.49 14.92 1.94
N ARG A 727 -13.35 14.23 1.15
CA ARG A 727 -13.36 12.77 1.10
C ARG A 727 -12.06 12.20 0.55
N ARG A 728 -11.53 12.78 -0.54
CA ARG A 728 -10.25 12.35 -1.12
C ARG A 728 -9.10 12.60 -0.16
N ASP A 729 -9.04 13.77 0.48
CA ASP A 729 -8.01 14.09 1.47
C ASP A 729 -8.03 13.11 2.64
N PHE A 730 -9.21 12.78 3.15
CA PHE A 730 -9.37 11.74 4.17
C PHE A 730 -8.94 10.35 3.68
N PHE A 731 -9.35 9.97 2.47
CA PHE A 731 -8.97 8.71 1.85
C PHE A 731 -7.44 8.59 1.65
N ASN A 732 -6.77 9.70 1.37
CA ASN A 732 -5.33 9.74 1.15
C ASN A 732 -4.50 9.58 2.43
N LEU A 733 -5.11 9.72 3.60
CA LEU A 733 -4.44 9.42 4.88
C LEU A 733 -4.14 7.92 5.04
N PHE A 734 -4.90 7.10 4.43
CA PHE A 734 -4.74 5.66 4.42
C PHE A 734 -3.77 5.25 3.30
#